data_55b3b762a09d5c43506b91a9726687ae
#
_entry.id   55b3b762a09d5c43506b91a9726687ae
#
_cell.length_a   1.000
_cell.length_b   1.000
_cell.length_c   1.000
_cell.angle_alpha   90.00
_cell.angle_beta   90.00
_cell.angle_gamma   90.00
#
_symmetry.space_group_name_H-M   'P 1'
#
loop_
_entity.id
_entity.type
_entity.pdbx_description
1 polymer ?
#
loop_
_entity_poly.entity_id
_entity_poly.type
_entity_poly.pdbx_seq_one_letter_code
_entity_poly.pdbx_strand_id
1 'polypeptide(L)'
;MSDPDAPSSTGDSPTRPNGPRPNVLACPSPTTARFILLVVATLATGLFVGVFVHNMVLGDRWQREVVACASGLPYAEAEGADVLTTWQAWAECTADAEHRRAIFAFAGLAVAAVAAFVIFKRSPRRLERRRRLRPADERFAAARQRFTELSHAAGLTRPPTLMIGPATQRDAFSYGLPGSQRVVMPVAALIRPQCPEFTALAAHELAHVARRDVTVAWAAKSIGYAVAPLLLVPALLAVLTGELSLLTDYVWRAVLLGAVVTLTRAAILRSREHDADLLAARMGSSVPELSAVLAQMPDMRSRHLRHLIANHPYAHRRIAVLDNPASIARASFVDAAAAAFLAGLMPYLIDLVVVPLLTGTAGVGVTDLVAAAVMGPLVGATIGLASWRACLVSRVSGAAVHRGPVAAGVLVGFLLGEAASLAQYGPGGYHPHPSPLLLSVTALSAVGATVATVGLGELWADAAGRLPSARSFWLTAVLVPGLLFTATLWAAMKVQKSLEWGGWGMASLTLTDYFARPTMVVGTLVLALAAAWPIWLARRDTVTPAWLLESGTGRSWPATDRPAARFTVIAGLLAGTCGAAVIAVFRALAGAAADDAQAAQRLYSYVFLAGAVAAAATITVECFWPGRGAGAALISAPVAAVTAMAGLVVINTLLGGTLTWTFAYDIGRQPIGLALLSQTFALSIVAFLPRGRRTSRRIGLAAIVVVATLAILAASAVITARDVLVPIAAKSIASGEPRPLDEDVACGSCRVIGPVTGHANRQYW
;
A
#
# COMPACT_ATOMS: atom_id res chain seq x y z
N MET A 1 27.94 -38.00 -52.75
CA MET A 1 26.69 -37.27 -52.95
C MET A 1 26.61 -36.27 -51.83
N SER A 2 27.02 -35.05 -52.12
CA SER A 2 27.10 -33.91 -51.21
C SER A 2 25.75 -33.16 -51.26
N ASP A 3 25.20 -32.92 -50.14
CA ASP A 3 23.91 -32.18 -49.97
C ASP A 3 24.21 -30.67 -49.92
N PRO A 4 23.72 -29.83 -50.82
CA PRO A 4 24.08 -28.41 -50.93
C PRO A 4 23.02 -27.43 -50.37
N ASP A 5 22.23 -27.75 -49.36
CA ASP A 5 21.22 -26.81 -48.82
C ASP A 5 21.24 -26.74 -47.30
N ALA A 6 22.35 -26.23 -46.72
CA ALA A 6 22.35 -25.73 -45.37
C ALA A 6 22.07 -24.21 -45.39
N PRO A 7 20.96 -23.71 -44.85
CA PRO A 7 20.74 -22.26 -44.76
C PRO A 7 21.75 -21.64 -43.81
N SER A 8 22.58 -20.73 -44.32
CA SER A 8 23.45 -19.85 -43.56
C SER A 8 22.62 -19.01 -42.59
N SER A 9 22.60 -19.40 -41.32
CA SER A 9 22.09 -18.59 -40.23
C SER A 9 22.99 -17.36 -40.01
N THR A 10 22.81 -16.33 -40.82
CA THR A 10 23.25 -14.98 -40.48
C THR A 10 22.44 -14.56 -39.26
N GLY A 11 23.03 -14.79 -38.07
CA GLY A 11 22.51 -14.32 -36.80
C GLY A 11 22.43 -12.80 -36.83
N ASP A 12 21.24 -12.29 -37.14
CA ASP A 12 20.86 -10.91 -36.84
C ASP A 12 20.96 -10.74 -35.31
N SER A 13 22.11 -10.27 -34.87
CA SER A 13 22.22 -9.71 -33.52
C SER A 13 21.17 -8.63 -33.41
N PRO A 14 20.25 -8.69 -32.44
CA PRO A 14 19.20 -7.68 -32.28
C PRO A 14 19.88 -6.33 -32.19
N THR A 15 19.72 -5.52 -33.22
CA THR A 15 20.21 -4.13 -33.29
C THR A 15 19.77 -3.43 -32.05
N ARG A 16 20.74 -3.08 -31.18
CA ARG A 16 20.47 -2.29 -29.96
C ARG A 16 19.65 -1.07 -30.35
N PRO A 17 18.48 -0.83 -29.74
CA PRO A 17 17.69 0.34 -30.08
C PRO A 17 18.54 1.59 -29.82
N ASN A 18 18.82 2.38 -30.85
CA ASN A 18 19.58 3.64 -30.78
C ASN A 18 18.81 4.76 -30.04
N GLY A 19 17.96 4.41 -29.07
CA GLY A 19 17.21 5.34 -28.26
C GLY A 19 18.00 5.88 -27.06
N PRO A 20 17.61 7.03 -26.51
CA PRO A 20 18.23 7.60 -25.32
C PRO A 20 18.08 6.63 -24.15
N ARG A 21 19.18 6.36 -23.43
CA ARG A 21 19.16 5.51 -22.25
C ARG A 21 18.73 6.29 -21.01
N PRO A 22 17.75 5.79 -20.25
CA PRO A 22 17.34 6.44 -19.02
C PRO A 22 18.41 6.28 -17.93
N ASN A 23 18.72 7.38 -17.24
CA ASN A 23 19.55 7.35 -16.04
C ASN A 23 18.77 6.78 -14.85
N VAL A 24 18.72 5.46 -14.75
CA VAL A 24 17.95 4.78 -13.69
C VAL A 24 18.48 5.08 -12.29
N LEU A 25 19.80 5.37 -12.16
CA LEU A 25 20.42 5.75 -10.88
C LEU A 25 20.00 7.14 -10.37
N ALA A 26 19.44 8.00 -11.22
CA ALA A 26 18.82 9.26 -10.80
C ALA A 26 17.44 9.08 -10.15
N CYS A 27 16.88 7.88 -10.25
CA CYS A 27 15.63 7.52 -9.57
C CYS A 27 15.91 6.98 -8.16
N PRO A 28 15.02 7.18 -7.17
CA PRO A 28 15.15 6.59 -5.85
C PRO A 28 15.25 5.05 -5.94
N SER A 29 16.19 4.49 -5.19
CA SER A 29 16.29 3.03 -5.09
C SER A 29 15.08 2.45 -4.34
N PRO A 30 14.54 1.30 -4.76
CA PRO A 30 13.49 0.61 -4.03
C PRO A 30 13.97 0.10 -2.66
N THR A 31 15.27 0.06 -2.42
CA THR A 31 15.89 -0.40 -1.17
C THR A 31 15.39 0.36 0.04
N THR A 32 15.22 1.69 -0.06
CA THR A 32 14.75 2.51 1.07
C THR A 32 13.30 2.20 1.44
N ALA A 33 12.40 2.15 0.46
CA ALA A 33 10.99 1.81 0.72
C ALA A 33 10.85 0.40 1.31
N ARG A 34 11.56 -0.58 0.76
CA ARG A 34 11.61 -1.95 1.29
C ARG A 34 12.17 -2.00 2.71
N PHE A 35 13.17 -1.18 3.03
CA PHE A 35 13.72 -1.12 4.37
C PHE A 35 12.72 -0.56 5.38
N ILE A 36 11.97 0.47 5.02
CA ILE A 36 10.86 0.99 5.84
C ILE A 36 9.81 -0.11 6.06
N LEU A 37 9.39 -0.82 4.99
CA LEU A 37 8.48 -1.96 5.11
C LEU A 37 9.01 -3.03 6.07
N LEU A 38 10.30 -3.36 6.00
CA LEU A 38 10.92 -4.34 6.88
C LEU A 38 10.91 -3.89 8.34
N VAL A 39 11.18 -2.62 8.61
CA VAL A 39 11.09 -2.04 9.96
C VAL A 39 9.65 -2.12 10.47
N VAL A 40 8.67 -1.69 9.67
CA VAL A 40 7.25 -1.76 10.06
C VAL A 40 6.81 -3.20 10.29
N ALA A 41 7.22 -4.14 9.43
CA ALA A 41 6.93 -5.57 9.63
C ALA A 41 7.53 -6.11 10.94
N THR A 42 8.71 -5.61 11.33
CA THR A 42 9.36 -6.00 12.60
C THR A 42 8.60 -5.45 13.80
N LEU A 43 8.19 -4.19 13.74
CA LEU A 43 7.38 -3.56 14.78
C LEU A 43 6.02 -4.26 14.92
N ALA A 44 5.36 -4.54 13.79
CA ALA A 44 4.12 -5.32 13.75
C ALA A 44 4.31 -6.72 14.35
N THR A 45 5.42 -7.39 14.04
CA THR A 45 5.75 -8.70 14.63
C THR A 45 5.89 -8.60 16.15
N GLY A 46 6.57 -7.56 16.65
CA GLY A 46 6.72 -7.34 18.08
C GLY A 46 5.39 -7.15 18.80
N LEU A 47 4.55 -6.25 18.29
CA LEU A 47 3.19 -6.02 18.79
C LEU A 47 2.35 -7.30 18.77
N PHE A 48 2.33 -7.99 17.63
CA PHE A 48 1.60 -9.24 17.42
C PHE A 48 2.00 -10.32 18.43
N VAL A 49 3.31 -10.55 18.59
CA VAL A 49 3.84 -11.53 19.57
C VAL A 49 3.46 -11.13 21.00
N GLY A 50 3.58 -9.85 21.35
CA GLY A 50 3.23 -9.35 22.68
C GLY A 50 1.76 -9.60 23.03
N VAL A 51 0.85 -9.35 22.09
CA VAL A 51 -0.59 -9.62 22.26
C VAL A 51 -0.86 -11.11 22.43
N PHE A 52 -0.25 -11.97 21.62
CA PHE A 52 -0.41 -13.42 21.78
C PHE A 52 0.12 -13.93 23.12
N VAL A 53 1.26 -13.42 23.58
CA VAL A 53 1.78 -13.75 24.90
C VAL A 53 0.81 -13.30 26.01
N HIS A 54 0.24 -12.10 25.90
CA HIS A 54 -0.80 -11.65 26.82
C HIS A 54 -2.01 -12.60 26.82
N ASN A 55 -2.51 -12.96 25.66
CA ASN A 55 -3.69 -13.82 25.53
C ASN A 55 -3.45 -15.23 26.10
N MET A 56 -2.22 -15.75 25.99
CA MET A 56 -1.84 -17.06 26.57
C MET A 56 -1.66 -17.01 28.09
N VAL A 57 -1.21 -15.87 28.64
CA VAL A 57 -0.89 -15.77 30.07
C VAL A 57 -2.06 -15.20 30.87
N LEU A 58 -2.76 -14.24 30.32
CA LEU A 58 -3.80 -13.45 31.00
C LEU A 58 -5.15 -13.46 30.26
N GLY A 59 -5.31 -14.26 29.21
CA GLY A 59 -6.51 -14.26 28.37
C GLY A 59 -7.79 -14.51 29.16
N ASP A 60 -7.84 -15.51 30.02
CA ASP A 60 -9.00 -15.82 30.85
C ASP A 60 -9.34 -14.71 31.85
N ARG A 61 -8.31 -14.06 32.41
CA ARG A 61 -8.52 -12.92 33.31
C ARG A 61 -9.08 -11.74 32.55
N TRP A 62 -8.48 -11.41 31.42
CA TRP A 62 -8.94 -10.32 30.54
C TRP A 62 -10.39 -10.56 30.12
N GLN A 63 -10.74 -11.78 29.73
CA GLN A 63 -12.07 -12.16 29.32
C GLN A 63 -13.09 -11.96 30.45
N ARG A 64 -12.78 -12.43 31.66
CA ARG A 64 -13.68 -12.24 32.82
C ARG A 64 -13.91 -10.78 33.15
N GLU A 65 -12.87 -9.94 33.12
CA GLU A 65 -12.97 -8.50 33.38
C GLU A 65 -13.82 -7.78 32.33
N VAL A 66 -13.60 -8.08 31.05
CA VAL A 66 -14.37 -7.49 29.93
C VAL A 66 -15.84 -7.92 30.00
N VAL A 67 -16.11 -9.20 30.30
CA VAL A 67 -17.49 -9.69 30.45
C VAL A 67 -18.17 -9.06 31.66
N ALA A 68 -17.48 -8.89 32.78
CA ALA A 68 -18.02 -8.23 33.97
C ALA A 68 -18.39 -6.78 33.67
N CYS A 69 -17.55 -6.05 32.94
CA CYS A 69 -17.87 -4.70 32.47
C CYS A 69 -19.13 -4.68 31.60
N ALA A 70 -19.19 -5.63 30.66
CA ALA A 70 -20.33 -5.72 29.75
C ALA A 70 -21.66 -6.01 30.46
N SER A 71 -21.64 -6.93 31.42
CA SER A 71 -22.85 -7.28 32.18
C SER A 71 -23.31 -6.19 33.19
N GLY A 72 -22.39 -5.32 33.57
CA GLY A 72 -22.66 -4.20 34.51
C GLY A 72 -23.17 -2.91 33.85
N LEU A 73 -23.07 -2.83 32.51
CA LEU A 73 -23.55 -1.64 31.82
C LEU A 73 -25.10 -1.71 31.69
N PRO A 74 -25.83 -0.62 32.01
CA PRO A 74 -27.24 -0.56 31.70
C PRO A 74 -27.41 -0.68 30.18
N TYR A 75 -27.92 -1.82 29.73
CA TYR A 75 -28.37 -1.92 28.35
C TYR A 75 -29.34 -0.78 28.09
N ALA A 76 -29.23 -0.14 26.96
CA ALA A 76 -30.06 0.98 26.56
C ALA A 76 -31.52 0.56 26.29
N GLU A 77 -32.16 -0.16 27.25
CA GLU A 77 -33.59 -0.33 27.32
C GLU A 77 -34.30 0.97 27.79
N ALA A 78 -33.52 1.92 28.33
CA ALA A 78 -34.03 3.23 28.62
C ALA A 78 -34.08 4.05 27.31
N GLU A 79 -35.27 4.31 26.80
CA GLU A 79 -35.51 5.27 25.74
C GLU A 79 -34.67 6.54 26.00
N GLY A 80 -33.66 6.82 25.15
CA GLY A 80 -32.82 8.00 25.25
C GLY A 80 -31.43 7.82 25.88
N ALA A 81 -30.96 6.61 26.16
CA ALA A 81 -29.55 6.41 26.55
C ALA A 81 -28.64 6.81 25.39
N ASP A 82 -27.83 7.84 25.63
CA ASP A 82 -26.85 8.31 24.62
C ASP A 82 -25.81 7.23 24.39
N VAL A 83 -25.76 6.74 23.16
CA VAL A 83 -24.82 5.75 22.66
C VAL A 83 -23.37 6.11 23.03
N LEU A 84 -23.06 7.42 23.02
CA LEU A 84 -21.73 7.93 23.33
C LEU A 84 -21.38 7.74 24.82
N THR A 85 -22.32 7.98 25.72
CA THR A 85 -22.12 7.83 27.17
C THR A 85 -21.94 6.38 27.58
N THR A 86 -22.68 5.46 26.98
CA THR A 86 -22.52 4.01 27.24
C THR A 86 -21.17 3.52 26.73
N TRP A 87 -20.71 3.99 25.55
CA TRP A 87 -19.39 3.66 25.06
C TRP A 87 -18.29 4.21 25.97
N GLN A 88 -18.41 5.43 26.47
CA GLN A 88 -17.48 6.00 27.43
C GLN A 88 -17.40 5.15 28.70
N ALA A 89 -18.55 4.78 29.27
CA ALA A 89 -18.62 3.90 30.43
C ALA A 89 -17.97 2.52 30.18
N TRP A 90 -18.19 1.94 28.99
CA TRP A 90 -17.51 0.72 28.55
C TRP A 90 -16.00 0.91 28.48
N ALA A 91 -15.54 1.98 27.81
CA ALA A 91 -14.11 2.27 27.63
C ALA A 91 -13.43 2.51 28.99
N GLU A 92 -14.09 3.22 29.91
CA GLU A 92 -13.59 3.44 31.27
C GLU A 92 -13.50 2.14 32.07
N CYS A 93 -14.54 1.29 32.03
CA CYS A 93 -14.57 0.02 32.75
C CYS A 93 -13.50 -0.96 32.23
N THR A 94 -13.28 -1.03 30.93
CA THR A 94 -12.30 -1.96 30.32
C THR A 94 -10.88 -1.38 30.27
N ALA A 95 -10.69 -0.10 30.62
CA ALA A 95 -9.41 0.61 30.47
C ALA A 95 -8.21 -0.15 31.05
N ASP A 96 -8.32 -0.64 32.29
CA ASP A 96 -7.22 -1.34 32.97
C ASP A 96 -6.85 -2.67 32.26
N ALA A 97 -7.85 -3.37 31.76
CA ALA A 97 -7.67 -4.63 31.02
C ALA A 97 -6.95 -4.37 29.68
N GLU A 98 -7.39 -3.34 28.95
CA GLU A 98 -6.78 -2.96 27.67
C GLU A 98 -5.41 -2.32 27.85
N HIS A 99 -5.18 -1.53 28.89
CA HIS A 99 -3.85 -1.01 29.22
C HIS A 99 -2.85 -2.14 29.48
N ARG A 100 -3.21 -3.18 30.23
CA ARG A 100 -2.33 -4.35 30.42
C ARG A 100 -2.00 -5.03 29.09
N ARG A 101 -2.99 -5.21 28.25
CA ARG A 101 -2.81 -5.81 26.91
C ARG A 101 -1.87 -4.97 26.04
N ALA A 102 -2.04 -3.63 26.06
CA ALA A 102 -1.15 -2.71 25.38
C ALA A 102 0.29 -2.76 25.93
N ILE A 103 0.48 -2.89 27.26
CA ILE A 103 1.82 -3.05 27.86
C ILE A 103 2.53 -4.30 27.30
N PHE A 104 1.85 -5.44 27.18
CA PHE A 104 2.44 -6.64 26.59
C PHE A 104 2.78 -6.44 25.10
N ALA A 105 1.92 -5.76 24.34
CA ALA A 105 2.19 -5.39 22.96
C ALA A 105 3.46 -4.55 22.85
N PHE A 106 3.58 -3.49 23.65
CA PHE A 106 4.78 -2.64 23.69
C PHE A 106 6.03 -3.37 24.18
N ALA A 107 5.88 -4.28 25.14
CA ALA A 107 7.00 -5.11 25.58
C ALA A 107 7.52 -5.99 24.44
N GLY A 108 6.64 -6.63 23.68
CA GLY A 108 6.98 -7.41 22.49
C GLY A 108 7.69 -6.56 21.43
N LEU A 109 7.18 -5.35 21.17
CA LEU A 109 7.81 -4.39 20.27
C LEU A 109 9.21 -3.99 20.76
N ALA A 110 9.36 -3.67 22.03
CA ALA A 110 10.65 -3.30 22.62
C ALA A 110 11.66 -4.46 22.52
N VAL A 111 11.24 -5.69 22.81
CA VAL A 111 12.08 -6.89 22.67
C VAL A 111 12.53 -7.07 21.22
N ALA A 112 11.61 -6.93 20.23
CA ALA A 112 11.96 -7.02 18.83
C ALA A 112 13.00 -5.97 18.41
N ALA A 113 12.79 -4.71 18.81
CA ALA A 113 13.69 -3.59 18.50
C ALA A 113 15.07 -3.76 19.16
N VAL A 114 15.11 -4.09 20.46
CA VAL A 114 16.36 -4.31 21.21
C VAL A 114 17.12 -5.51 20.65
N ALA A 115 16.46 -6.62 20.37
CA ALA A 115 17.09 -7.81 19.78
C ALA A 115 17.72 -7.49 18.42
N ALA A 116 16.97 -6.82 17.52
CA ALA A 116 17.50 -6.40 16.22
C ALA A 116 18.70 -5.45 16.36
N PHE A 117 18.62 -4.49 17.27
CA PHE A 117 19.71 -3.53 17.54
C PHE A 117 20.97 -4.21 18.12
N VAL A 118 20.82 -5.09 19.09
CA VAL A 118 21.94 -5.84 19.71
C VAL A 118 22.62 -6.73 18.67
N ILE A 119 21.82 -7.43 17.84
CA ILE A 119 22.37 -8.25 16.74
C ILE A 119 23.13 -7.35 15.77
N PHE A 120 22.53 -6.22 15.36
CA PHE A 120 23.14 -5.26 14.44
C PHE A 120 24.51 -4.77 14.97
N LYS A 121 24.60 -4.37 16.23
CA LYS A 121 25.86 -3.89 16.84
C LYS A 121 26.92 -4.97 16.97
N ARG A 122 26.52 -6.22 17.28
CA ARG A 122 27.46 -7.33 17.53
C ARG A 122 27.87 -8.09 16.25
N SER A 123 27.08 -8.02 15.19
CA SER A 123 27.29 -8.80 13.96
C SER A 123 28.65 -8.56 13.28
N PRO A 124 29.18 -7.33 13.11
CA PRO A 124 30.45 -7.11 12.48
C PRO A 124 31.61 -7.81 13.22
N ARG A 125 31.67 -7.64 14.55
CA ARG A 125 32.71 -8.28 15.39
C ARG A 125 32.61 -9.81 15.37
N ARG A 126 31.39 -10.37 15.37
CA ARG A 126 31.17 -11.81 15.23
C ARG A 126 31.65 -12.32 13.87
N LEU A 127 31.40 -11.58 12.80
CA LEU A 127 31.83 -11.92 11.44
C LEU A 127 33.35 -11.96 11.36
N GLU A 128 34.05 -10.93 11.89
CA GLU A 128 35.50 -10.85 11.90
C GLU A 128 36.12 -12.06 12.60
N ARG A 129 35.63 -12.39 13.80
CA ARG A 129 36.11 -13.54 14.58
C ARG A 129 35.84 -14.87 13.86
N ARG A 130 34.64 -15.07 13.32
CA ARG A 130 34.25 -16.32 12.66
C ARG A 130 35.01 -16.56 11.36
N ARG A 131 35.19 -15.49 10.58
CA ARG A 131 35.90 -15.58 9.27
C ARG A 131 37.39 -15.24 9.38
N ARG A 132 37.91 -15.01 10.58
CA ARG A 132 39.33 -14.67 10.83
C ARG A 132 39.81 -13.53 9.93
N LEU A 133 38.99 -12.48 9.82
CA LEU A 133 39.30 -11.31 9.00
C LEU A 133 40.36 -10.44 9.70
N ARG A 134 41.33 -9.94 8.93
CA ARG A 134 42.40 -9.03 9.37
C ARG A 134 42.62 -7.91 8.36
N PRO A 135 43.14 -6.75 8.75
CA PRO A 135 43.55 -5.72 7.81
C PRO A 135 44.63 -6.25 6.82
N ALA A 136 44.57 -5.74 5.58
CA ALA A 136 45.60 -6.06 4.59
C ALA A 136 46.96 -5.51 5.05
N ASP A 137 47.93 -6.38 5.15
CA ASP A 137 49.31 -6.06 5.60
C ASP A 137 50.13 -5.42 4.45
N GLU A 138 51.39 -5.12 4.73
CA GLU A 138 52.29 -4.44 3.78
C GLU A 138 52.59 -5.25 2.56
N ARG A 139 52.46 -6.59 2.59
CA ARG A 139 52.60 -7.47 1.43
C ARG A 139 51.61 -7.14 0.31
N PHE A 140 50.51 -6.47 0.65
CA PHE A 140 49.49 -6.02 -0.30
C PHE A 140 49.52 -4.50 -0.52
N ALA A 141 50.67 -3.83 -0.38
CA ALA A 141 50.78 -2.38 -0.51
C ALA A 141 50.26 -1.85 -1.84
N ALA A 142 50.61 -2.51 -2.95
CA ALA A 142 50.13 -2.15 -4.29
C ALA A 142 48.61 -2.27 -4.43
N ALA A 143 48.01 -3.33 -3.84
CA ALA A 143 46.54 -3.48 -3.83
C ALA A 143 45.86 -2.42 -2.94
N ARG A 144 46.44 -2.06 -1.79
CA ARG A 144 45.91 -0.97 -0.94
C ARG A 144 45.96 0.36 -1.65
N GLN A 145 47.07 0.67 -2.33
CA GLN A 145 47.18 1.90 -3.12
C GLN A 145 46.11 1.96 -4.20
N ARG A 146 46.01 0.91 -5.02
CA ARG A 146 44.98 0.83 -6.09
C ARG A 146 43.58 0.93 -5.55
N PHE A 147 43.29 0.27 -4.43
CA PHE A 147 41.98 0.34 -3.76
C PHE A 147 41.68 1.76 -3.25
N THR A 148 42.67 2.49 -2.74
CA THR A 148 42.52 3.88 -2.28
C THR A 148 42.25 4.80 -3.48
N GLU A 149 42.92 4.63 -4.60
CA GLU A 149 42.67 5.37 -5.84
C GLU A 149 41.23 5.16 -6.32
N LEU A 150 40.75 3.91 -6.37
CA LEU A 150 39.36 3.58 -6.72
C LEU A 150 38.35 4.17 -5.70
N SER A 151 38.71 4.18 -4.43
CA SER A 151 37.86 4.79 -3.38
C SER A 151 37.67 6.29 -3.60
N HIS A 152 38.72 7.00 -3.97
CA HIS A 152 38.67 8.43 -4.30
C HIS A 152 37.89 8.67 -5.60
N ALA A 153 38.10 7.83 -6.62
CA ALA A 153 37.31 7.88 -7.86
C ALA A 153 35.82 7.61 -7.62
N ALA A 154 35.48 6.82 -6.60
CA ALA A 154 34.12 6.60 -6.11
C ALA A 154 33.53 7.78 -5.32
N GLY A 155 34.28 8.87 -5.13
CA GLY A 155 33.85 10.05 -4.38
C GLY A 155 33.86 9.86 -2.85
N LEU A 156 34.56 8.84 -2.33
CA LEU A 156 34.65 8.60 -0.90
C LEU A 156 35.72 9.48 -0.26
N THR A 157 35.32 10.33 0.67
CA THR A 157 36.24 11.19 1.45
C THR A 157 37.11 10.40 2.42
N ARG A 158 36.62 9.24 2.87
CA ARG A 158 37.33 8.32 3.76
C ARG A 158 37.28 6.92 3.16
N PRO A 159 38.40 6.39 2.61
CA PRO A 159 38.46 5.04 2.12
C PRO A 159 38.10 4.02 3.20
N PRO A 160 37.30 3.00 2.91
CA PRO A 160 37.04 1.92 3.84
C PRO A 160 38.31 1.08 4.07
N THR A 161 38.40 0.46 5.24
CA THR A 161 39.56 -0.41 5.55
C THR A 161 39.50 -1.66 4.68
N LEU A 162 40.59 -1.92 3.94
CA LEU A 162 40.75 -3.15 3.16
C LEU A 162 41.11 -4.30 4.09
N MET A 163 40.30 -5.36 4.05
CA MET A 163 40.44 -6.55 4.90
C MET A 163 40.75 -7.79 4.04
N ILE A 164 41.40 -8.74 4.65
CA ILE A 164 41.68 -10.06 4.05
C ILE A 164 41.10 -11.16 4.95
N GLY A 165 40.62 -12.22 4.32
CA GLY A 165 40.20 -13.45 4.98
C GLY A 165 41.25 -14.58 4.77
N PRO A 166 40.93 -15.79 5.22
CA PRO A 166 41.76 -16.99 4.91
C PRO A 166 41.80 -17.24 3.41
N ALA A 167 42.82 -17.99 2.95
CA ALA A 167 43.01 -18.29 1.51
C ALA A 167 41.80 -18.99 0.84
N THR A 168 40.93 -19.61 1.65
CA THR A 168 39.66 -20.22 1.18
C THR A 168 38.57 -19.23 0.89
N GLN A 169 38.74 -17.94 1.28
CA GLN A 169 37.76 -16.88 1.01
C GLN A 169 37.83 -16.51 -0.48
N ARG A 170 36.74 -16.83 -1.20
CA ARG A 170 36.60 -16.55 -2.64
C ARG A 170 35.80 -15.31 -2.96
N ASP A 171 34.91 -14.91 -2.05
CA ASP A 171 33.95 -13.81 -2.28
C ASP A 171 34.50 -12.50 -1.71
N ALA A 172 34.40 -11.41 -2.48
CA ALA A 172 34.49 -10.06 -1.94
C ALA A 172 33.17 -9.68 -1.25
N PHE A 173 33.22 -8.87 -0.22
CA PHE A 173 32.02 -8.29 0.41
C PHE A 173 32.35 -7.10 1.32
N SER A 174 31.40 -6.19 1.44
CA SER A 174 31.46 -5.04 2.34
C SER A 174 30.65 -5.27 3.60
N TYR A 175 31.16 -4.77 4.74
CA TYR A 175 30.50 -4.86 6.03
C TYR A 175 30.94 -3.72 6.96
N GLY A 176 30.24 -3.59 8.07
CA GLY A 176 30.60 -2.62 9.12
C GLY A 176 29.45 -1.68 9.48
N LEU A 177 29.70 -0.87 10.52
CA LEU A 177 28.77 0.15 10.99
C LEU A 177 29.05 1.49 10.29
N PRO A 178 28.13 2.47 10.36
CA PRO A 178 28.39 3.80 9.84
C PRO A 178 29.71 4.38 10.39
N GLY A 179 30.55 4.89 9.51
CA GLY A 179 31.87 5.45 9.86
C GLY A 179 32.99 4.44 10.09
N SER A 180 32.70 3.13 10.10
CA SER A 180 33.70 2.04 10.25
C SER A 180 33.48 0.92 9.23
N GLN A 181 33.23 1.30 7.99
CA GLN A 181 32.99 0.35 6.91
C GLN A 181 34.29 -0.32 6.47
N ARG A 182 34.20 -1.58 6.13
CA ARG A 182 35.32 -2.46 5.75
C ARG A 182 34.95 -3.25 4.51
N VAL A 183 35.93 -3.48 3.65
CA VAL A 183 35.78 -4.26 2.43
C VAL A 183 36.73 -5.45 2.49
N VAL A 184 36.20 -6.66 2.36
CA VAL A 184 36.98 -7.89 2.29
C VAL A 184 37.21 -8.23 0.84
N MET A 185 38.50 -8.48 0.48
CA MET A 185 38.86 -8.92 -0.85
C MET A 185 39.52 -10.31 -0.77
N PRO A 186 39.29 -11.19 -1.77
CA PRO A 186 39.99 -12.46 -1.87
C PRO A 186 41.50 -12.24 -2.04
N VAL A 187 42.31 -13.07 -1.39
CA VAL A 187 43.78 -13.00 -1.51
C VAL A 187 44.23 -13.12 -2.98
N ALA A 188 43.56 -13.97 -3.76
CA ALA A 188 43.86 -14.14 -5.18
C ALA A 188 43.72 -12.85 -6.02
N ALA A 189 42.73 -12.00 -5.69
CA ALA A 189 42.55 -10.71 -6.34
C ALA A 189 43.59 -9.68 -5.88
N LEU A 190 43.99 -9.71 -4.58
CA LEU A 190 44.99 -8.79 -4.03
C LEU A 190 46.39 -8.99 -4.57
N ILE A 191 46.74 -10.20 -5.03
CA ILE A 191 48.03 -10.52 -5.63
C ILE A 191 48.18 -9.87 -7.01
N ARG A 192 47.09 -9.61 -7.72
CA ARG A 192 47.04 -9.02 -9.05
C ARG A 192 46.22 -7.74 -9.13
N PRO A 193 46.61 -6.65 -8.46
CA PRO A 193 45.81 -5.44 -8.37
C PRO A 193 45.64 -4.67 -9.68
N GLN A 194 46.42 -5.00 -10.71
CA GLN A 194 46.30 -4.39 -12.04
C GLN A 194 45.33 -5.15 -12.97
N CYS A 195 44.84 -6.32 -12.56
CA CYS A 195 43.89 -7.07 -13.36
C CYS A 195 42.49 -6.43 -13.36
N PRO A 196 41.74 -6.49 -14.48
CA PRO A 196 40.39 -5.99 -14.59
C PRO A 196 39.46 -6.59 -13.53
N GLU A 197 39.67 -7.84 -13.15
CA GLU A 197 38.88 -8.51 -12.10
C GLU A 197 38.97 -7.81 -10.73
N PHE A 198 40.19 -7.37 -10.36
CA PHE A 198 40.36 -6.62 -9.12
C PHE A 198 39.59 -5.29 -9.17
N THR A 199 39.70 -4.57 -10.28
CA THR A 199 39.02 -3.28 -10.47
C THR A 199 37.49 -3.48 -10.44
N ALA A 200 36.97 -4.49 -11.11
CA ALA A 200 35.53 -4.79 -11.13
C ALA A 200 34.99 -5.15 -9.73
N LEU A 201 35.66 -6.05 -9.01
CA LEU A 201 35.28 -6.45 -7.66
C LEU A 201 35.38 -5.27 -6.67
N ALA A 202 36.47 -4.51 -6.71
CA ALA A 202 36.68 -3.37 -5.85
C ALA A 202 35.65 -2.26 -6.12
N ALA A 203 35.39 -1.94 -7.41
CA ALA A 203 34.38 -0.95 -7.79
C ALA A 203 32.96 -1.36 -7.31
N HIS A 204 32.62 -2.66 -7.42
CA HIS A 204 31.35 -3.17 -6.93
C HIS A 204 31.20 -3.01 -5.42
N GLU A 205 32.20 -3.38 -4.62
CA GLU A 205 32.17 -3.24 -3.17
C GLU A 205 32.20 -1.76 -2.73
N LEU A 206 32.95 -0.92 -3.44
CA LEU A 206 32.97 0.51 -3.19
C LEU A 206 31.66 1.20 -3.56
N ALA A 207 30.95 0.69 -4.56
CA ALA A 207 29.60 1.15 -4.90
C ALA A 207 28.62 0.97 -3.71
N HIS A 208 28.69 -0.17 -3.01
CA HIS A 208 27.91 -0.38 -1.78
C HIS A 208 28.25 0.65 -0.68
N VAL A 209 29.54 0.95 -0.52
CA VAL A 209 29.99 1.94 0.46
C VAL A 209 29.52 3.34 0.09
N ALA A 210 29.70 3.75 -1.18
CA ALA A 210 29.29 5.06 -1.69
C ALA A 210 27.78 5.31 -1.57
N ARG A 211 26.97 4.29 -1.77
CA ARG A 211 25.51 4.36 -1.60
C ARG A 211 25.04 4.25 -0.14
N ARG A 212 25.93 4.01 0.82
CA ARG A 212 25.62 3.78 2.24
C ARG A 212 24.69 2.58 2.48
N ASP A 213 24.58 1.67 1.55
CA ASP A 213 23.66 0.54 1.62
C ASP A 213 24.21 -0.65 2.43
N VAL A 214 25.51 -0.65 2.76
CA VAL A 214 26.14 -1.62 3.67
C VAL A 214 25.40 -1.66 5.01
N THR A 215 25.11 -0.49 5.58
CA THR A 215 24.39 -0.36 6.85
C THR A 215 22.97 -0.91 6.77
N VAL A 216 22.26 -0.57 5.68
CA VAL A 216 20.88 -1.05 5.44
C VAL A 216 20.86 -2.57 5.30
N ALA A 217 21.83 -3.16 4.57
CA ALA A 217 21.93 -4.61 4.43
C ALA A 217 22.18 -5.32 5.76
N TRP A 218 23.07 -4.77 6.59
CA TRP A 218 23.35 -5.33 7.92
C TRP A 218 22.17 -5.20 8.86
N ALA A 219 21.47 -4.07 8.84
CA ALA A 219 20.25 -3.89 9.60
C ALA A 219 19.16 -4.88 9.14
N ALA A 220 18.95 -5.03 7.84
CA ALA A 220 17.99 -5.98 7.28
C ALA A 220 18.29 -7.45 7.66
N LYS A 221 19.58 -7.84 7.64
CA LYS A 221 20.00 -9.17 8.11
C LYS A 221 19.74 -9.35 9.60
N SER A 222 20.06 -8.32 10.42
CA SER A 222 19.87 -8.35 11.86
C SER A 222 18.42 -8.46 12.28
N ILE A 223 17.53 -7.76 11.59
CA ILE A 223 16.08 -7.86 11.73
C ILE A 223 15.61 -9.29 11.44
N GLY A 224 16.02 -9.87 10.32
CA GLY A 224 15.65 -11.24 9.98
C GLY A 224 16.09 -12.27 11.03
N TYR A 225 17.25 -12.06 11.66
CA TYR A 225 17.73 -12.92 12.74
C TYR A 225 17.01 -12.69 14.09
N ALA A 226 16.46 -11.50 14.31
CA ALA A 226 15.71 -11.19 15.52
C ALA A 226 14.26 -11.71 15.44
N VAL A 227 13.62 -11.57 14.28
CA VAL A 227 12.21 -11.91 14.08
C VAL A 227 11.95 -13.42 14.17
N ALA A 228 12.82 -14.26 13.61
CA ALA A 228 12.60 -15.70 13.59
C ALA A 228 12.46 -16.33 15.00
N PRO A 229 13.39 -16.12 15.96
CA PRO A 229 13.19 -16.63 17.31
C PRO A 229 12.03 -15.97 18.05
N LEU A 230 11.74 -14.69 17.78
CA LEU A 230 10.62 -13.99 18.40
C LEU A 230 9.27 -14.63 18.03
N LEU A 231 9.09 -15.02 16.77
CA LEU A 231 7.90 -15.74 16.32
C LEU A 231 7.78 -17.17 16.90
N LEU A 232 8.85 -17.73 17.45
CA LEU A 232 8.77 -19.05 18.12
C LEU A 232 8.29 -18.95 19.57
N VAL A 233 8.37 -17.78 20.20
CA VAL A 233 8.02 -17.62 21.63
C VAL A 233 6.57 -18.00 21.93
N PRO A 234 5.52 -17.49 21.27
CA PRO A 234 4.15 -17.89 21.57
C PRO A 234 3.90 -19.37 21.27
N ALA A 235 4.48 -19.92 20.19
CA ALA A 235 4.34 -21.34 19.89
C ALA A 235 4.92 -22.23 21.01
N LEU A 236 6.09 -21.85 21.54
CA LEU A 236 6.70 -22.55 22.65
C LEU A 236 5.84 -22.42 23.92
N LEU A 237 5.34 -21.24 24.22
CA LEU A 237 4.45 -21.00 25.37
C LEU A 237 3.16 -21.84 25.25
N ALA A 238 2.52 -21.87 24.09
CA ALA A 238 1.32 -22.67 23.87
C ALA A 238 1.53 -24.16 24.15
N VAL A 239 2.70 -24.68 23.77
CA VAL A 239 3.07 -26.08 24.08
C VAL A 239 3.30 -26.27 25.58
N LEU A 240 3.96 -25.31 26.25
CA LEU A 240 4.26 -25.39 27.69
C LEU A 240 3.02 -25.22 28.57
N THR A 241 2.05 -24.41 28.14
CA THR A 241 0.81 -24.15 28.89
C THR A 241 -0.31 -25.16 28.53
N GLY A 242 -0.14 -25.93 27.48
CA GLY A 242 -1.18 -26.85 26.98
C GLY A 242 -2.26 -26.22 26.11
N GLU A 243 -2.12 -24.91 25.79
CA GLU A 243 -3.07 -24.14 24.99
C GLU A 243 -2.93 -24.42 23.48
N LEU A 244 -3.10 -25.68 23.08
CA LEU A 244 -2.87 -26.12 21.70
C LEU A 244 -3.93 -25.61 20.72
N SER A 245 -5.12 -25.26 21.21
CA SER A 245 -6.17 -24.64 20.38
C SER A 245 -5.72 -23.33 19.75
N LEU A 246 -4.98 -22.50 20.49
CA LEU A 246 -4.43 -21.24 20.04
C LEU A 246 -3.26 -21.40 19.07
N LEU A 247 -2.58 -22.55 19.11
CA LEU A 247 -1.38 -22.80 18.33
C LEU A 247 -1.67 -22.82 16.82
N THR A 248 -2.75 -23.48 16.40
CA THR A 248 -3.12 -23.56 14.99
C THR A 248 -3.39 -22.18 14.42
N ASP A 249 -4.15 -21.37 15.15
CA ASP A 249 -4.51 -20.02 14.75
C ASP A 249 -3.30 -19.07 14.72
N TYR A 250 -2.38 -19.24 15.65
CA TYR A 250 -1.13 -18.49 15.69
C TYR A 250 -0.18 -18.83 14.55
N VAL A 251 0.05 -20.14 14.28
CA VAL A 251 1.13 -20.60 13.39
C VAL A 251 0.98 -20.09 11.98
N TRP A 252 -0.21 -20.15 11.37
CA TRP A 252 -0.37 -19.69 10.00
C TRP A 252 -0.14 -18.17 9.86
N ARG A 253 -0.58 -17.36 10.85
CA ARG A 253 -0.32 -15.92 10.90
C ARG A 253 1.17 -15.61 11.07
N ALA A 254 1.84 -16.33 11.97
CA ALA A 254 3.28 -16.21 12.19
C ALA A 254 4.07 -16.59 10.93
N VAL A 255 3.64 -17.62 10.18
CA VAL A 255 4.24 -18.02 8.90
C VAL A 255 4.09 -16.92 7.85
N LEU A 256 2.90 -16.33 7.71
CA LEU A 256 2.68 -15.22 6.77
C LEU A 256 3.56 -14.01 7.12
N LEU A 257 3.60 -13.63 8.38
CA LEU A 257 4.40 -12.49 8.85
C LEU A 257 5.90 -12.76 8.67
N GLY A 258 6.36 -13.97 9.01
CA GLY A 258 7.72 -14.43 8.76
C GLY A 258 8.08 -14.47 7.27
N ALA A 259 7.15 -14.84 6.42
CA ALA A 259 7.32 -14.81 4.96
C ALA A 259 7.48 -13.37 4.46
N VAL A 260 6.63 -12.42 4.90
CA VAL A 260 6.75 -11.00 4.53
C VAL A 260 8.12 -10.44 4.94
N VAL A 261 8.56 -10.68 6.18
CA VAL A 261 9.88 -10.25 6.68
C VAL A 261 11.00 -10.87 5.83
N THR A 262 10.94 -12.17 5.54
CA THR A 262 11.98 -12.88 4.80
C THR A 262 12.05 -12.44 3.34
N LEU A 263 10.91 -12.30 2.66
CA LEU A 263 10.83 -11.88 1.27
C LEU A 263 11.26 -10.42 1.09
N THR A 264 10.84 -9.54 2.01
CA THR A 264 11.24 -8.12 2.00
C THR A 264 12.75 -7.97 2.24
N ARG A 265 13.30 -8.70 3.22
CA ARG A 265 14.74 -8.73 3.46
C ARG A 265 15.52 -9.20 2.22
N ALA A 266 15.09 -10.30 1.61
CA ALA A 266 15.73 -10.83 0.41
C ALA A 266 15.61 -9.84 -0.78
N ALA A 267 14.48 -9.16 -0.91
CA ALA A 267 14.27 -8.12 -1.94
C ALA A 267 15.20 -6.91 -1.74
N ILE A 268 15.43 -6.48 -0.48
CA ILE A 268 16.41 -5.44 -0.14
C ILE A 268 17.81 -5.85 -0.63
N LEU A 269 18.23 -7.05 -0.26
CA LEU A 269 19.58 -7.53 -0.58
C LEU A 269 19.79 -7.67 -2.09
N ARG A 270 18.78 -8.15 -2.83
CA ARG A 270 18.86 -8.25 -4.30
C ARG A 270 18.86 -6.91 -5.01
N SER A 271 18.05 -5.94 -4.58
CA SER A 271 17.99 -4.63 -5.24
C SER A 271 19.31 -3.86 -5.13
N ARG A 272 19.96 -3.95 -3.96
CA ARG A 272 21.25 -3.30 -3.78
C ARG A 272 22.36 -3.87 -4.65
N GLU A 273 22.33 -5.18 -4.97
CA GLU A 273 23.29 -5.78 -5.89
C GLU A 273 23.16 -5.18 -7.30
N HIS A 274 21.94 -5.06 -7.81
CA HIS A 274 21.70 -4.40 -9.11
C HIS A 274 22.14 -2.94 -9.13
N ASP A 275 21.84 -2.20 -8.06
CA ASP A 275 22.26 -0.81 -7.94
C ASP A 275 23.78 -0.67 -7.86
N ALA A 276 24.46 -1.59 -7.17
CA ALA A 276 25.92 -1.61 -7.07
C ALA A 276 26.59 -1.95 -8.41
N ASP A 277 26.05 -2.92 -9.17
CA ASP A 277 26.54 -3.26 -10.51
C ASP A 277 26.47 -2.06 -11.46
N LEU A 278 25.32 -1.38 -11.50
CA LEU A 278 25.13 -0.22 -12.35
C LEU A 278 26.07 0.96 -11.96
N LEU A 279 26.32 1.12 -10.66
CA LEU A 279 27.23 2.17 -10.20
C LEU A 279 28.69 1.80 -10.46
N ALA A 280 29.08 0.53 -10.21
CA ALA A 280 30.43 0.03 -10.50
C ALA A 280 30.79 0.19 -11.98
N ALA A 281 29.85 -0.08 -12.89
CA ALA A 281 30.02 0.14 -14.32
C ALA A 281 30.27 1.62 -14.71
N ARG A 282 29.95 2.58 -13.82
CA ARG A 282 30.24 4.02 -14.00
C ARG A 282 31.52 4.49 -13.30
N MET A 283 32.00 3.72 -12.32
CA MET A 283 33.12 4.11 -11.45
C MET A 283 34.49 3.60 -11.91
N GLY A 284 34.61 3.07 -13.13
CA GLY A 284 35.91 2.67 -13.71
C GLY A 284 36.02 1.21 -14.11
N SER A 285 34.99 0.38 -13.93
CA SER A 285 34.88 -0.91 -14.59
C SER A 285 34.00 -0.78 -15.84
N SER A 286 34.41 -1.38 -16.95
CA SER A 286 33.54 -1.45 -18.13
C SER A 286 32.44 -2.50 -17.93
N VAL A 287 31.27 -2.30 -18.57
CA VAL A 287 30.17 -3.30 -18.54
C VAL A 287 30.66 -4.68 -19.00
N PRO A 288 31.48 -4.84 -20.08
CA PRO A 288 32.03 -6.14 -20.47
C PRO A 288 32.89 -6.81 -19.39
N GLU A 289 33.75 -6.04 -18.69
CA GLU A 289 34.63 -6.59 -17.64
C GLU A 289 33.81 -7.10 -16.45
N LEU A 290 32.84 -6.31 -16.00
CA LEU A 290 31.95 -6.72 -14.90
C LEU A 290 31.11 -7.94 -15.31
N SER A 291 30.59 -7.97 -16.53
CA SER A 291 29.83 -9.10 -17.05
C SER A 291 30.68 -10.37 -17.17
N ALA A 292 31.97 -10.24 -17.54
CA ALA A 292 32.89 -11.37 -17.58
C ALA A 292 33.19 -11.97 -16.20
N VAL A 293 33.31 -11.10 -15.16
CA VAL A 293 33.46 -11.55 -13.78
C VAL A 293 32.18 -12.25 -13.29
N LEU A 294 31.03 -11.68 -13.59
CA LEU A 294 29.72 -12.26 -13.21
C LEU A 294 29.47 -13.62 -13.90
N ALA A 295 29.89 -13.77 -15.16
CA ALA A 295 29.76 -15.02 -15.92
C ALA A 295 30.55 -16.18 -15.32
N GLN A 296 31.64 -15.90 -14.58
CA GLN A 296 32.43 -16.90 -13.87
C GLN A 296 31.77 -17.39 -12.57
N MET A 297 30.75 -16.68 -12.07
CA MET A 297 30.05 -17.12 -10.88
C MET A 297 29.16 -18.34 -11.17
N PRO A 298 29.14 -19.34 -10.29
CA PRO A 298 28.36 -20.54 -10.50
C PRO A 298 26.85 -20.16 -10.52
N ASP A 299 26.23 -20.37 -11.67
CA ASP A 299 24.79 -20.14 -11.84
C ASP A 299 24.05 -21.38 -11.29
N MET A 300 23.63 -21.32 -10.05
CA MET A 300 22.86 -22.41 -9.45
C MET A 300 21.50 -22.50 -10.14
N ARG A 301 21.33 -23.51 -11.00
CA ARG A 301 20.03 -23.91 -11.56
C ARG A 301 19.09 -24.30 -10.40
N SER A 302 18.45 -23.32 -9.79
CA SER A 302 17.57 -23.58 -8.65
C SER A 302 16.09 -23.40 -9.02
N ARG A 303 15.26 -24.20 -8.34
CA ARG A 303 13.80 -24.11 -8.42
C ARG A 303 13.31 -22.67 -8.14
N HIS A 304 12.30 -22.22 -8.86
CA HIS A 304 11.76 -20.84 -8.85
C HIS A 304 11.54 -20.25 -7.44
N LEU A 305 11.15 -21.05 -6.46
CA LEU A 305 10.93 -20.60 -5.09
C LEU A 305 12.22 -20.19 -4.34
N ARG A 306 13.35 -20.87 -4.58
CA ARG A 306 14.62 -20.51 -3.93
C ARG A 306 15.13 -19.13 -4.36
N HIS A 307 14.78 -18.69 -5.57
CA HIS A 307 15.13 -17.36 -6.04
C HIS A 307 14.48 -16.24 -5.20
N LEU A 308 13.27 -16.45 -4.69
CA LEU A 308 12.55 -15.42 -3.90
C LEU A 308 13.22 -15.15 -2.55
N ILE A 309 13.81 -16.19 -1.93
CA ILE A 309 14.48 -16.10 -0.63
C ILE A 309 16.02 -15.91 -0.74
N ALA A 310 16.58 -16.00 -1.94
CA ALA A 310 18.00 -15.81 -2.17
C ALA A 310 18.44 -14.38 -1.84
N ASN A 311 19.60 -14.24 -1.19
CA ASN A 311 20.16 -12.94 -0.81
C ASN A 311 20.84 -12.22 -1.99
N HIS A 312 21.29 -12.95 -3.01
CA HIS A 312 21.94 -12.40 -4.20
C HIS A 312 21.14 -12.81 -5.45
N PRO A 313 21.01 -11.92 -6.44
CA PRO A 313 20.44 -12.27 -7.74
C PRO A 313 21.38 -13.26 -8.47
N TYR A 314 20.82 -14.08 -9.35
CA TYR A 314 21.62 -14.94 -10.23
C TYR A 314 22.46 -14.12 -11.20
N ALA A 315 23.63 -14.64 -11.58
CA ALA A 315 24.59 -13.97 -12.45
C ALA A 315 23.94 -13.53 -13.78
N HIS A 316 23.20 -14.41 -14.45
CA HIS A 316 22.51 -14.07 -15.70
C HIS A 316 21.52 -12.89 -15.58
N ARG A 317 20.85 -12.73 -14.41
CA ARG A 317 19.96 -11.59 -14.17
C ARG A 317 20.71 -10.30 -13.92
N ARG A 318 21.88 -10.35 -13.25
CA ARG A 318 22.74 -9.19 -13.05
C ARG A 318 23.27 -8.69 -14.40
N ILE A 319 23.72 -9.60 -15.26
CA ILE A 319 24.17 -9.29 -16.64
C ILE A 319 23.01 -8.68 -17.44
N ALA A 320 21.83 -9.30 -17.43
CA ALA A 320 20.66 -8.77 -18.13
C ALA A 320 20.26 -7.34 -17.67
N VAL A 321 20.49 -6.99 -16.41
CA VAL A 321 20.28 -5.63 -15.88
C VAL A 321 21.37 -4.66 -16.38
N LEU A 322 22.61 -5.08 -16.47
CA LEU A 322 23.68 -4.28 -17.05
C LEU A 322 23.41 -3.95 -18.52
N ASP A 323 22.88 -4.93 -19.28
CA ASP A 323 22.50 -4.74 -20.68
C ASP A 323 21.27 -3.86 -20.85
N ASN A 324 20.28 -4.00 -19.96
CA ASN A 324 19.03 -3.23 -19.99
C ASN A 324 18.67 -2.68 -18.60
N PRO A 325 19.27 -1.55 -18.18
CA PRO A 325 19.02 -0.93 -16.87
C PRO A 325 17.55 -0.54 -16.63
N ALA A 326 16.78 -0.28 -17.67
CA ALA A 326 15.36 0.05 -17.56
C ALA A 326 14.53 -1.08 -16.92
N SER A 327 15.00 -2.33 -17.00
CA SER A 327 14.30 -3.50 -16.46
C SER A 327 14.11 -3.46 -14.94
N ILE A 328 14.99 -2.81 -14.18
CA ILE A 328 14.85 -2.67 -12.71
C ILE A 328 13.83 -1.61 -12.27
N ALA A 329 13.32 -0.82 -13.20
CA ALA A 329 12.32 0.20 -12.88
C ALA A 329 10.90 -0.36 -12.76
N ARG A 330 10.69 -1.64 -13.08
CA ARG A 330 9.36 -2.27 -12.99
C ARG A 330 8.88 -2.34 -11.55
N ALA A 331 7.59 -1.99 -11.34
CA ALA A 331 6.96 -2.14 -10.05
C ALA A 331 6.74 -3.64 -9.72
N SER A 332 7.01 -4.02 -8.48
CA SER A 332 7.04 -5.42 -8.04
C SER A 332 5.71 -5.83 -7.40
N PHE A 333 5.18 -7.01 -7.80
CA PHE A 333 4.06 -7.66 -7.12
C PHE A 333 4.36 -7.88 -5.63
N VAL A 334 5.56 -8.38 -5.31
CA VAL A 334 5.93 -8.76 -3.93
C VAL A 334 6.01 -7.52 -3.03
N ASP A 335 6.55 -6.40 -3.53
CA ASP A 335 6.63 -5.17 -2.74
C ASP A 335 5.24 -4.59 -2.45
N ALA A 336 4.36 -4.63 -3.45
CA ALA A 336 2.99 -4.19 -3.31
C ALA A 336 2.20 -5.09 -2.34
N ALA A 337 2.38 -6.41 -2.45
CA ALA A 337 1.75 -7.38 -1.55
C ALA A 337 2.25 -7.23 -0.10
N ALA A 338 3.54 -7.02 0.11
CA ALA A 338 4.09 -6.81 1.45
C ALA A 338 3.57 -5.52 2.10
N ALA A 339 3.52 -4.41 1.34
CA ALA A 339 2.98 -3.14 1.84
C ALA A 339 1.49 -3.26 2.18
N ALA A 340 0.72 -3.87 1.30
CA ALA A 340 -0.72 -4.07 1.48
C ALA A 340 -1.03 -5.07 2.62
N PHE A 341 -0.24 -6.13 2.77
CA PHE A 341 -0.36 -7.06 3.89
C PHE A 341 -0.21 -6.35 5.24
N LEU A 342 0.82 -5.50 5.36
CA LEU A 342 1.02 -4.74 6.58
C LEU A 342 -0.13 -3.76 6.83
N ALA A 343 -0.66 -3.14 5.78
CA ALA A 343 -1.77 -2.21 5.92
C ALA A 343 -3.09 -2.90 6.31
N GLY A 344 -3.33 -4.14 5.88
CA GLY A 344 -4.47 -4.94 6.36
C GLY A 344 -4.28 -5.48 7.78
N LEU A 345 -3.04 -5.83 8.15
CA LEU A 345 -2.73 -6.38 9.47
C LEU A 345 -2.74 -5.33 10.59
N MET A 346 -2.26 -4.11 10.30
CA MET A 346 -1.92 -3.11 11.31
C MET A 346 -3.09 -2.35 11.96
N PRO A 347 -4.24 -2.11 11.32
CA PRO A 347 -5.28 -1.25 11.90
C PRO A 347 -5.65 -1.66 13.32
N TYR A 348 -5.91 -2.92 13.57
CA TYR A 348 -6.23 -3.42 14.90
C TYR A 348 -5.07 -3.26 15.91
N LEU A 349 -3.82 -3.48 15.48
CA LEU A 349 -2.66 -3.25 16.33
C LEU A 349 -2.47 -1.78 16.68
N ILE A 350 -2.86 -0.87 15.78
CA ILE A 350 -2.87 0.56 16.02
C ILE A 350 -4.00 0.92 16.98
N ASP A 351 -5.20 0.39 16.77
CA ASP A 351 -6.35 0.62 17.65
C ASP A 351 -6.03 0.18 19.07
N LEU A 352 -5.42 -0.99 19.25
CA LEU A 352 -4.98 -1.52 20.55
C LEU A 352 -4.03 -0.58 21.30
N VAL A 353 -3.23 0.19 20.58
CA VAL A 353 -2.27 1.14 21.15
C VAL A 353 -2.91 2.51 21.35
N VAL A 354 -3.72 2.95 20.40
CA VAL A 354 -4.26 4.32 20.34
C VAL A 354 -5.49 4.49 21.22
N VAL A 355 -6.39 3.50 21.24
CA VAL A 355 -7.64 3.57 22.04
C VAL A 355 -7.35 3.83 23.51
N PRO A 356 -6.46 3.08 24.19
CA PRO A 356 -6.17 3.35 25.60
C PRO A 356 -5.55 4.74 25.86
N LEU A 357 -4.87 5.32 24.86
CA LEU A 357 -4.24 6.64 24.98
C LEU A 357 -5.22 7.80 24.75
N LEU A 358 -6.31 7.55 24.00
CA LEU A 358 -7.29 8.56 23.59
C LEU A 358 -8.59 8.48 24.36
N THR A 359 -8.76 7.49 25.26
CA THR A 359 -9.95 7.36 26.13
C THR A 359 -10.16 8.64 26.93
N GLY A 360 -11.30 9.26 26.76
CA GLY A 360 -11.68 10.51 27.40
C GLY A 360 -11.40 11.80 26.62
N THR A 361 -10.59 11.81 25.56
CA THR A 361 -10.20 13.03 24.85
C THR A 361 -10.62 13.08 23.37
N ALA A 362 -10.80 11.94 22.73
CA ALA A 362 -11.10 11.89 21.31
C ALA A 362 -12.28 10.93 21.03
N GLY A 363 -13.27 11.44 20.34
CA GLY A 363 -14.45 10.66 19.97
C GLY A 363 -14.12 9.44 19.12
N VAL A 364 -15.04 8.50 19.13
CA VAL A 364 -15.12 7.33 18.26
C VAL A 364 -14.86 7.74 16.80
N GLY A 365 -13.89 7.10 16.17
CA GLY A 365 -13.57 7.38 14.76
C GLY A 365 -12.22 8.05 14.50
N VAL A 366 -11.55 8.58 15.53
CA VAL A 366 -10.18 9.11 15.38
C VAL A 366 -9.19 7.98 15.16
N THR A 367 -9.42 6.80 15.75
CA THR A 367 -8.53 5.62 15.60
C THR A 367 -8.39 5.16 14.16
N ASP A 368 -9.49 5.11 13.40
CA ASP A 368 -9.44 4.74 11.97
C ASP A 368 -8.67 5.78 11.14
N LEU A 369 -8.82 7.07 11.48
CA LEU A 369 -8.04 8.12 10.85
C LEU A 369 -6.54 7.98 11.16
N VAL A 370 -6.20 7.67 12.41
CA VAL A 370 -4.80 7.43 12.82
C VAL A 370 -4.25 6.19 12.09
N ALA A 371 -5.01 5.09 12.05
CA ALA A 371 -4.61 3.89 11.31
C ALA A 371 -4.40 4.19 9.83
N ALA A 372 -5.33 4.89 9.19
CA ALA A 372 -5.19 5.31 7.80
C ALA A 372 -4.03 6.29 7.58
N ALA A 373 -3.79 7.23 8.50
CA ALA A 373 -2.70 8.21 8.43
C ALA A 373 -1.32 7.57 8.60
N VAL A 374 -1.22 6.42 9.26
CA VAL A 374 0.02 5.65 9.36
C VAL A 374 0.21 4.72 8.15
N MET A 375 -0.84 3.98 7.80
CA MET A 375 -0.77 2.95 6.75
C MET A 375 -0.86 3.53 5.34
N GLY A 376 -1.66 4.57 5.14
CA GLY A 376 -1.81 5.22 3.84
C GLY A 376 -0.50 5.73 3.24
N PRO A 377 0.31 6.52 3.96
CA PRO A 377 1.62 6.93 3.49
C PRO A 377 2.58 5.76 3.27
N LEU A 378 2.53 4.71 4.10
CA LEU A 378 3.37 3.52 3.93
C LEU A 378 3.11 2.82 2.59
N VAL A 379 1.85 2.51 2.32
CA VAL A 379 1.42 1.86 1.07
C VAL A 379 1.57 2.82 -0.10
N GLY A 380 1.05 4.04 0.05
CA GLY A 380 1.06 5.06 -0.99
C GLY A 380 2.47 5.44 -1.44
N ALA A 381 3.41 5.66 -0.52
CA ALA A 381 4.80 5.93 -0.88
C ALA A 381 5.49 4.73 -1.54
N THR A 382 5.25 3.52 -1.04
CA THR A 382 5.85 2.30 -1.62
C THR A 382 5.38 2.09 -3.06
N ILE A 383 4.06 2.16 -3.29
CA ILE A 383 3.46 1.99 -4.62
C ILE A 383 3.76 3.21 -5.49
N GLY A 384 3.68 4.42 -4.95
CA GLY A 384 3.94 5.67 -5.64
C GLY A 384 5.36 5.73 -6.19
N LEU A 385 6.37 5.54 -5.35
CA LEU A 385 7.78 5.55 -5.80
C LEU A 385 8.05 4.47 -6.85
N ALA A 386 7.55 3.24 -6.65
CA ALA A 386 7.74 2.15 -7.60
C ALA A 386 7.04 2.40 -8.93
N SER A 387 5.78 2.80 -8.90
CA SER A 387 4.96 3.03 -10.09
C SER A 387 5.40 4.28 -10.87
N TRP A 388 5.70 5.39 -10.18
CA TRP A 388 6.13 6.62 -10.84
C TRP A 388 7.52 6.49 -11.45
N ARG A 389 8.41 5.71 -10.80
CA ARG A 389 9.68 5.33 -11.42
C ARG A 389 9.46 4.53 -12.70
N ALA A 390 8.54 3.54 -12.67
CA ALA A 390 8.20 2.77 -13.85
C ALA A 390 7.59 3.65 -14.95
N CYS A 391 6.69 4.58 -14.62
CA CYS A 391 6.09 5.53 -15.56
C CYS A 391 7.14 6.43 -16.21
N LEU A 392 8.05 6.98 -15.41
CA LEU A 392 9.09 7.89 -15.88
C LEU A 392 10.10 7.19 -16.81
N VAL A 393 10.58 6.01 -16.42
CA VAL A 393 11.50 5.21 -17.25
C VAL A 393 10.81 4.69 -18.51
N SER A 394 9.56 4.24 -18.40
CA SER A 394 8.73 3.83 -19.53
C SER A 394 8.58 4.97 -20.55
N ARG A 395 8.47 6.19 -20.09
CA ARG A 395 8.33 7.36 -20.94
C ARG A 395 9.56 7.60 -21.81
N VAL A 396 10.76 7.31 -21.29
CA VAL A 396 12.04 7.43 -22.04
C VAL A 396 12.25 6.23 -22.96
N SER A 397 11.97 5.00 -22.47
CA SER A 397 12.24 3.75 -23.18
C SER A 397 11.13 3.33 -24.15
N GLY A 398 9.95 3.96 -24.11
CA GLY A 398 8.77 3.57 -24.89
C GLY A 398 8.09 2.27 -24.41
N ALA A 399 8.56 1.67 -23.32
CA ALA A 399 8.00 0.42 -22.78
C ALA A 399 6.62 0.67 -22.14
N ALA A 400 5.72 -0.30 -22.18
CA ALA A 400 4.41 -0.19 -21.52
C ALA A 400 4.51 -0.34 -20.00
N VAL A 401 3.74 0.47 -19.26
CA VAL A 401 3.59 0.32 -17.80
C VAL A 401 2.55 -0.76 -17.51
N HIS A 402 2.95 -1.81 -16.80
CA HIS A 402 2.06 -2.89 -16.39
C HIS A 402 1.53 -2.67 -14.98
N ARG A 403 0.23 -2.32 -14.86
CA ARG A 403 -0.43 -2.10 -13.56
C ARG A 403 -0.94 -3.38 -12.89
N GLY A 404 -1.27 -4.41 -13.70
CA GLY A 404 -1.88 -5.65 -13.22
C GLY A 404 -1.12 -6.34 -12.09
N PRO A 405 0.20 -6.57 -12.22
CA PRO A 405 0.96 -7.22 -11.13
C PRO A 405 0.95 -6.45 -9.81
N VAL A 406 0.98 -5.13 -9.85
CA VAL A 406 0.94 -4.29 -8.64
C VAL A 406 -0.45 -4.33 -8.02
N ALA A 407 -1.50 -4.18 -8.82
CA ALA A 407 -2.90 -4.28 -8.39
C ALA A 407 -3.22 -5.65 -7.79
N ALA A 408 -2.77 -6.73 -8.43
CA ALA A 408 -2.90 -8.09 -7.89
C ALA A 408 -2.12 -8.27 -6.57
N GLY A 409 -0.92 -7.69 -6.47
CA GLY A 409 -0.15 -7.68 -5.23
C GLY A 409 -0.89 -6.99 -4.09
N VAL A 410 -1.49 -5.82 -4.36
CA VAL A 410 -2.29 -5.09 -3.37
C VAL A 410 -3.52 -5.88 -2.96
N LEU A 411 -4.26 -6.46 -3.89
CA LEU A 411 -5.43 -7.28 -3.60
C LEU A 411 -5.08 -8.44 -2.67
N VAL A 412 -4.10 -9.26 -3.08
CA VAL A 412 -3.67 -10.43 -2.31
C VAL A 412 -3.11 -10.01 -0.95
N GLY A 413 -2.30 -8.94 -0.92
CA GLY A 413 -1.71 -8.43 0.31
C GLY A 413 -2.76 -7.99 1.32
N PHE A 414 -3.71 -7.15 0.93
CA PHE A 414 -4.78 -6.70 1.83
C PHE A 414 -5.64 -7.85 2.33
N LEU A 415 -6.11 -8.74 1.44
CA LEU A 415 -6.93 -9.88 1.84
C LEU A 415 -6.21 -10.78 2.85
N LEU A 416 -4.94 -11.08 2.61
CA LEU A 416 -4.14 -11.88 3.55
C LEU A 416 -3.82 -11.11 4.85
N GLY A 417 -3.60 -9.80 4.77
CA GLY A 417 -3.31 -8.95 5.93
C GLY A 417 -4.52 -8.82 6.85
N GLU A 418 -5.69 -8.55 6.31
CA GLU A 418 -6.94 -8.49 7.07
C GLU A 418 -7.31 -9.85 7.65
N ALA A 419 -7.19 -10.93 6.86
CA ALA A 419 -7.41 -12.28 7.36
C ALA A 419 -6.44 -12.65 8.50
N ALA A 420 -5.19 -12.19 8.44
CA ALA A 420 -4.19 -12.41 9.48
C ALA A 420 -4.32 -11.43 10.66
N SER A 421 -5.15 -10.40 10.57
CA SER A 421 -5.33 -9.40 11.62
C SER A 421 -5.86 -10.03 12.90
N LEU A 422 -5.41 -9.51 14.04
CA LEU A 422 -5.92 -9.90 15.36
C LEU A 422 -7.34 -9.41 15.62
N ALA A 423 -7.89 -8.54 14.78
CA ALA A 423 -9.32 -8.23 14.78
C ALA A 423 -10.18 -9.46 14.52
N GLN A 424 -9.62 -10.46 13.82
CA GLN A 424 -10.26 -11.74 13.54
C GLN A 424 -10.11 -12.77 14.70
N TYR A 425 -9.46 -12.35 15.78
CA TYR A 425 -9.12 -13.21 16.90
C TYR A 425 -9.57 -12.58 18.21
N GLY A 426 -10.66 -13.11 18.76
CA GLY A 426 -11.14 -12.74 20.09
C GLY A 426 -10.66 -13.73 21.17
N PRO A 427 -10.59 -13.30 22.43
CA PRO A 427 -10.39 -14.21 23.55
C PRO A 427 -11.55 -15.22 23.59
N GLY A 428 -11.21 -16.48 23.62
CA GLY A 428 -12.18 -17.57 23.50
C GLY A 428 -12.45 -18.04 22.05
N GLY A 429 -11.70 -17.53 21.08
CA GLY A 429 -11.73 -18.02 19.70
C GLY A 429 -12.97 -17.63 18.90
N TYR A 430 -13.74 -16.64 19.37
CA TYR A 430 -14.99 -16.28 18.71
C TYR A 430 -15.04 -14.81 18.30
N HIS A 431 -14.51 -14.54 17.11
CA HIS A 431 -15.10 -13.51 16.25
C HIS A 431 -15.65 -14.22 15.03
N PRO A 432 -16.90 -13.93 14.62
CA PRO A 432 -17.38 -14.41 13.35
C PRO A 432 -16.39 -13.95 12.31
N HIS A 433 -15.86 -14.89 11.51
CA HIS A 433 -14.99 -14.52 10.40
C HIS A 433 -15.73 -13.47 9.58
N PRO A 434 -15.15 -12.30 9.34
CA PRO A 434 -15.83 -11.30 8.53
C PRO A 434 -16.18 -11.96 7.21
N SER A 435 -17.35 -11.66 6.69
CA SER A 435 -17.74 -12.22 5.42
C SER A 435 -16.68 -11.85 4.38
N PRO A 436 -16.35 -12.71 3.42
CA PRO A 436 -15.41 -12.39 2.35
C PRO A 436 -15.77 -11.10 1.61
N LEU A 437 -17.05 -10.73 1.61
CA LEU A 437 -17.55 -9.47 1.07
C LEU A 437 -16.99 -8.27 1.85
N LEU A 438 -17.02 -8.30 3.19
CA LEU A 438 -16.50 -7.22 4.02
C LEU A 438 -14.99 -7.05 3.85
N LEU A 439 -14.23 -8.14 3.83
CA LEU A 439 -12.78 -8.11 3.55
C LEU A 439 -12.48 -7.51 2.17
N SER A 440 -13.38 -7.68 1.21
CA SER A 440 -13.18 -7.16 -0.14
C SER A 440 -13.32 -5.65 -0.24
N VAL A 441 -14.02 -4.97 0.67
CA VAL A 441 -14.27 -3.52 0.61
C VAL A 441 -12.95 -2.73 0.63
N THR A 442 -12.13 -2.96 1.66
CA THR A 442 -10.84 -2.27 1.80
C THR A 442 -9.86 -2.70 0.71
N ALA A 443 -9.81 -4.00 0.40
CA ALA A 443 -8.92 -4.54 -0.63
C ALA A 443 -9.21 -3.98 -2.03
N LEU A 444 -10.47 -3.92 -2.45
CA LEU A 444 -10.86 -3.36 -3.76
C LEU A 444 -10.63 -1.85 -3.81
N SER A 445 -10.95 -1.13 -2.73
CA SER A 445 -10.66 0.31 -2.63
C SER A 445 -9.16 0.58 -2.81
N ALA A 446 -8.30 -0.20 -2.16
CA ALA A 446 -6.85 -0.10 -2.28
C ALA A 446 -6.33 -0.45 -3.69
N VAL A 447 -6.94 -1.44 -4.36
CA VAL A 447 -6.66 -1.75 -5.77
C VAL A 447 -6.97 -0.55 -6.66
N GLY A 448 -8.13 0.08 -6.47
CA GLY A 448 -8.51 1.28 -7.21
C GLY A 448 -7.57 2.46 -6.97
N ALA A 449 -7.19 2.70 -5.70
CA ALA A 449 -6.18 3.69 -5.34
C ALA A 449 -4.82 3.40 -6.00
N THR A 450 -4.45 2.12 -6.14
CA THR A 450 -3.24 1.70 -6.87
C THR A 450 -3.33 2.09 -8.35
N VAL A 451 -4.46 1.84 -9.00
CA VAL A 451 -4.68 2.19 -10.41
C VAL A 451 -4.64 3.71 -10.60
N ALA A 452 -5.28 4.47 -9.71
CA ALA A 452 -5.22 5.92 -9.70
C ALA A 452 -3.77 6.43 -9.50
N THR A 453 -3.01 5.81 -8.59
CA THR A 453 -1.59 6.13 -8.36
C THR A 453 -0.73 5.94 -9.60
N VAL A 454 -0.93 4.85 -10.35
CA VAL A 454 -0.25 4.62 -11.63
C VAL A 454 -0.65 5.68 -12.65
N GLY A 455 -1.95 5.98 -12.76
CA GLY A 455 -2.44 7.03 -13.65
C GLY A 455 -1.89 8.42 -13.34
N LEU A 456 -1.84 8.79 -12.07
CA LEU A 456 -1.16 10.01 -11.60
C LEU A 456 0.32 9.99 -11.98
N GLY A 457 1.00 8.84 -11.82
CA GLY A 457 2.39 8.68 -12.21
C GLY A 457 2.63 8.94 -13.70
N GLU A 458 1.73 8.50 -14.58
CA GLU A 458 1.80 8.79 -16.01
C GLU A 458 1.60 10.29 -16.31
N LEU A 459 0.64 10.96 -15.61
CA LEU A 459 0.42 12.41 -15.74
C LEU A 459 1.61 13.22 -15.25
N TRP A 460 2.14 12.89 -14.07
CA TRP A 460 3.30 13.57 -13.50
C TRP A 460 4.60 13.29 -14.28
N ALA A 461 4.75 12.11 -14.86
CA ALA A 461 5.85 11.81 -15.76
C ALA A 461 5.81 12.73 -17.01
N ASP A 462 4.64 12.98 -17.57
CA ASP A 462 4.48 13.92 -18.68
C ASP A 462 4.87 15.37 -18.30
N ALA A 463 4.70 15.76 -17.04
CA ALA A 463 5.03 17.09 -16.52
C ALA A 463 6.46 17.19 -15.96
N ALA A 464 7.19 16.08 -15.85
CA ALA A 464 8.47 15.99 -15.12
C ALA A 464 9.53 17.01 -15.61
N GLY A 465 9.59 17.30 -16.92
CA GLY A 465 10.51 18.27 -17.50
C GLY A 465 10.21 19.74 -17.13
N ARG A 466 9.06 20.03 -16.54
CA ARG A 466 8.67 21.37 -16.07
C ARG A 466 8.90 21.57 -14.57
N LEU A 467 9.24 20.52 -13.86
CA LEU A 467 9.54 20.61 -12.44
C LEU A 467 10.95 21.18 -12.21
N PRO A 468 11.14 21.99 -11.16
CA PRO A 468 12.42 22.66 -10.89
C PRO A 468 13.54 21.65 -10.56
N SER A 469 13.20 20.48 -10.05
CA SER A 469 14.17 19.46 -9.63
C SER A 469 13.60 18.04 -9.61
N ALA A 470 14.47 17.05 -9.69
CA ALA A 470 14.12 15.66 -9.44
C ALA A 470 13.49 15.46 -8.04
N ARG A 471 13.98 16.21 -7.04
CA ARG A 471 13.46 16.13 -5.66
C ARG A 471 11.98 16.50 -5.57
N SER A 472 11.55 17.54 -6.32
CA SER A 472 10.13 17.93 -6.36
C SER A 472 9.25 16.83 -6.91
N PHE A 473 9.70 16.14 -7.98
CA PHE A 473 8.99 15.01 -8.56
C PHE A 473 8.85 13.84 -7.54
N TRP A 474 9.94 13.48 -6.87
CA TRP A 474 9.92 12.36 -5.94
C TRP A 474 9.18 12.67 -4.64
N LEU A 475 9.19 13.92 -4.19
CA LEU A 475 8.38 14.34 -3.05
C LEU A 475 6.88 14.20 -3.36
N THR A 476 6.46 14.65 -4.56
CA THR A 476 5.06 14.47 -5.02
C THR A 476 4.70 12.98 -5.16
N ALA A 477 5.65 12.14 -5.64
CA ALA A 477 5.45 10.70 -5.75
C ALA A 477 5.26 9.98 -4.40
N VAL A 478 5.63 10.61 -3.29
CA VAL A 478 5.37 10.13 -1.93
C VAL A 478 4.08 10.73 -1.37
N LEU A 479 3.93 12.06 -1.47
CA LEU A 479 2.85 12.78 -0.78
C LEU A 479 1.49 12.52 -1.43
N VAL A 480 1.39 12.58 -2.76
CA VAL A 480 0.10 12.45 -3.45
C VAL A 480 -0.48 11.04 -3.33
N PRO A 481 0.27 9.97 -3.63
CA PRO A 481 -0.20 8.61 -3.35
C PRO A 481 -0.43 8.34 -1.86
N GLY A 482 0.40 8.90 -0.98
CA GLY A 482 0.22 8.82 0.47
C GLY A 482 -1.14 9.36 0.90
N LEU A 483 -1.50 10.56 0.46
CA LEU A 483 -2.79 11.18 0.73
C LEU A 483 -3.96 10.37 0.11
N LEU A 484 -3.79 9.91 -1.14
CA LEU A 484 -4.81 9.10 -1.82
C LEU A 484 -5.11 7.82 -1.04
N PHE A 485 -4.07 7.08 -0.63
CA PHE A 485 -4.26 5.87 0.17
C PHE A 485 -4.81 6.18 1.57
N THR A 486 -4.37 7.25 2.23
CA THR A 486 -4.92 7.66 3.52
C THR A 486 -6.42 7.92 3.42
N ALA A 487 -6.85 8.75 2.48
CA ALA A 487 -8.26 9.08 2.31
C ALA A 487 -9.10 7.85 1.90
N THR A 488 -8.58 7.03 0.98
CA THR A 488 -9.28 5.83 0.50
C THR A 488 -9.38 4.76 1.58
N LEU A 489 -8.31 4.46 2.32
CA LEU A 489 -8.32 3.47 3.38
C LEU A 489 -9.21 3.91 4.53
N TRP A 490 -9.14 5.17 4.92
CA TRP A 490 -10.02 5.72 5.95
C TRP A 490 -11.49 5.58 5.56
N ALA A 491 -11.85 5.98 4.33
CA ALA A 491 -13.20 5.83 3.81
C ALA A 491 -13.65 4.35 3.79
N ALA A 492 -12.80 3.46 3.27
CA ALA A 492 -13.11 2.03 3.14
C ALA A 492 -13.28 1.35 4.50
N MET A 493 -12.39 1.63 5.47
CA MET A 493 -12.50 1.09 6.84
C MET A 493 -13.78 1.57 7.53
N LYS A 494 -14.18 2.83 7.32
CA LYS A 494 -15.46 3.32 7.88
C LYS A 494 -16.67 2.58 7.30
N VAL A 495 -16.70 2.37 5.99
CA VAL A 495 -17.77 1.61 5.34
C VAL A 495 -17.76 0.15 5.80
N GLN A 496 -16.60 -0.48 5.85
CA GLN A 496 -16.46 -1.86 6.30
C GLN A 496 -16.99 -2.04 7.73
N LYS A 497 -16.56 -1.19 8.67
CA LYS A 497 -17.02 -1.21 10.04
C LYS A 497 -18.52 -0.94 10.13
N SER A 498 -19.03 0.03 9.39
CA SER A 498 -20.46 0.33 9.39
C SER A 498 -21.31 -0.83 8.88
N LEU A 499 -20.85 -1.55 7.85
CA LEU A 499 -21.49 -2.75 7.34
C LEU A 499 -21.44 -3.91 8.36
N GLU A 500 -20.33 -4.07 9.04
CA GLU A 500 -20.11 -5.13 10.03
C GLU A 500 -21.03 -4.94 11.25
N TRP A 501 -21.19 -3.69 11.72
CA TRP A 501 -21.86 -3.36 12.97
C TRP A 501 -23.38 -3.12 12.84
N GLY A 502 -23.79 -2.43 11.79
CA GLY A 502 -25.18 -2.01 11.60
C GLY A 502 -25.75 -2.33 10.22
N GLY A 503 -25.04 -3.14 9.42
CA GLY A 503 -25.47 -3.52 8.08
C GLY A 503 -25.62 -2.32 7.14
N TRP A 504 -26.49 -2.48 6.16
CA TRP A 504 -26.70 -1.45 5.11
C TRP A 504 -27.28 -0.12 5.64
N GLY A 505 -28.06 -0.15 6.72
CA GLY A 505 -28.60 1.09 7.32
C GLY A 505 -27.48 2.00 7.84
N MET A 506 -26.58 1.46 8.66
CA MET A 506 -25.45 2.22 9.20
C MET A 506 -24.45 2.61 8.10
N ALA A 507 -24.21 1.73 7.13
CA ALA A 507 -23.36 2.05 5.98
C ALA A 507 -23.93 3.21 5.15
N SER A 508 -25.24 3.28 4.98
CA SER A 508 -25.91 4.38 4.28
C SER A 508 -25.71 5.72 5.00
N LEU A 509 -25.89 5.75 6.33
CA LEU A 509 -25.60 6.93 7.15
C LEU A 509 -24.13 7.34 7.04
N THR A 510 -23.21 6.38 7.10
CA THR A 510 -21.77 6.66 6.94
C THR A 510 -21.44 7.28 5.57
N LEU A 511 -22.03 6.73 4.51
CA LEU A 511 -21.78 7.21 3.14
C LEU A 511 -22.37 8.59 2.87
N THR A 512 -23.40 8.99 3.58
CA THR A 512 -24.07 10.27 3.37
C THR A 512 -23.58 11.34 4.33
N ASP A 513 -23.53 11.06 5.63
CA ASP A 513 -23.14 12.05 6.65
C ASP A 513 -21.63 12.12 6.86
N TYR A 514 -20.98 10.98 7.07
CA TYR A 514 -19.56 10.97 7.38
C TYR A 514 -18.70 11.44 6.21
N PHE A 515 -19.06 11.07 4.98
CA PHE A 515 -18.32 11.50 3.79
C PHE A 515 -18.56 12.96 3.39
N ALA A 516 -19.60 13.58 3.92
CA ALA A 516 -19.83 15.01 3.82
C ALA A 516 -18.92 15.85 4.75
N ARG A 517 -18.15 15.23 5.64
CA ARG A 517 -17.27 15.95 6.57
C ARG A 517 -16.18 16.73 5.83
N PRO A 518 -15.79 17.92 6.33
CA PRO A 518 -14.82 18.78 5.66
C PRO A 518 -13.50 18.08 5.35
N THR A 519 -13.05 17.15 6.20
CA THR A 519 -11.81 16.39 5.99
C THR A 519 -11.83 15.53 4.73
N MET A 520 -12.96 14.84 4.45
CA MET A 520 -13.13 14.04 3.23
C MET A 520 -13.27 14.93 1.99
N VAL A 521 -14.05 16.00 2.11
CA VAL A 521 -14.25 16.96 1.02
C VAL A 521 -12.93 17.62 0.62
N VAL A 522 -12.19 18.17 1.60
CA VAL A 522 -10.89 18.81 1.36
C VAL A 522 -9.87 17.81 0.80
N GLY A 523 -9.80 16.59 1.35
CA GLY A 523 -8.92 15.54 0.86
C GLY A 523 -9.19 15.22 -0.63
N THR A 524 -10.46 15.06 -1.00
CA THR A 524 -10.87 14.79 -2.40
C THR A 524 -10.52 15.96 -3.32
N LEU A 525 -10.76 17.20 -2.89
CA LEU A 525 -10.42 18.38 -3.68
C LEU A 525 -8.91 18.56 -3.86
N VAL A 526 -8.11 18.30 -2.81
CA VAL A 526 -6.64 18.33 -2.91
C VAL A 526 -6.14 17.27 -3.91
N LEU A 527 -6.72 16.08 -3.91
CA LEU A 527 -6.39 15.03 -4.88
C LEU A 527 -6.80 15.42 -6.30
N ALA A 528 -7.94 16.06 -6.49
CA ALA A 528 -8.36 16.60 -7.79
C ALA A 528 -7.38 17.68 -8.30
N LEU A 529 -6.92 18.56 -7.43
CA LEU A 529 -5.88 19.55 -7.76
C LEU A 529 -4.55 18.88 -8.09
N ALA A 530 -4.14 17.85 -7.36
CA ALA A 530 -2.93 17.07 -7.62
C ALA A 530 -2.97 16.36 -8.99
N ALA A 531 -4.16 16.03 -9.50
CA ALA A 531 -4.35 15.51 -10.85
C ALA A 531 -4.42 16.63 -11.92
N ALA A 532 -5.01 17.76 -11.60
CA ALA A 532 -5.16 18.88 -12.54
C ALA A 532 -3.82 19.58 -12.81
N TRP A 533 -2.97 19.69 -11.79
CA TRP A 533 -1.69 20.38 -11.86
C TRP A 533 -0.75 19.84 -12.94
N PRO A 534 -0.43 18.53 -13.01
CA PRO A 534 0.43 17.99 -14.07
C PRO A 534 -0.21 18.11 -15.45
N ILE A 535 -1.53 18.02 -15.58
CA ILE A 535 -2.23 18.24 -16.86
C ILE A 535 -2.05 19.69 -17.32
N TRP A 536 -2.11 20.64 -16.40
CA TRP A 536 -1.89 22.06 -16.69
C TRP A 536 -0.42 22.35 -17.05
N LEU A 537 0.54 21.81 -16.31
CA LEU A 537 1.97 21.94 -16.59
C LEU A 537 2.35 21.35 -17.96
N ALA A 538 1.74 20.25 -18.35
CA ALA A 538 2.04 19.53 -19.59
C ALA A 538 1.37 20.16 -20.83
N ARG A 539 0.61 21.27 -20.73
CA ARG A 539 -0.01 21.96 -21.87
C ARG A 539 1.01 22.57 -22.85
N ARG A 540 2.20 22.94 -22.36
CA ARG A 540 3.29 23.43 -23.17
C ARG A 540 4.17 22.26 -23.61
N ASP A 541 4.98 22.45 -24.65
CA ASP A 541 5.95 21.45 -25.10
C ASP A 541 6.79 20.95 -23.93
N THR A 542 6.81 19.63 -23.75
CA THR A 542 7.51 19.01 -22.64
C THR A 542 8.85 18.50 -23.10
N VAL A 543 9.88 18.81 -22.34
CA VAL A 543 11.26 18.38 -22.58
C VAL A 543 11.61 17.29 -21.57
N THR A 544 12.34 16.29 -22.00
CA THR A 544 12.88 15.28 -21.09
C THR A 544 13.78 15.95 -20.06
N PRO A 545 13.60 15.70 -18.75
CA PRO A 545 14.49 16.28 -17.75
C PRO A 545 15.94 15.83 -17.97
N ALA A 546 16.90 16.77 -17.96
CA ALA A 546 18.31 16.47 -18.17
C ALA A 546 18.85 15.42 -17.16
N TRP A 547 18.37 15.43 -15.91
CA TRP A 547 18.77 14.48 -14.88
C TRP A 547 18.32 13.03 -15.14
N LEU A 548 17.36 12.84 -16.05
CA LEU A 548 16.85 11.52 -16.41
C LEU A 548 17.61 10.87 -17.56
N LEU A 549 18.43 11.59 -18.28
CA LEU A 549 19.19 11.10 -19.42
C LEU A 549 20.66 10.89 -19.08
N GLU A 550 21.25 9.80 -19.58
CA GLU A 550 22.70 9.55 -19.43
C GLU A 550 23.53 10.57 -20.19
N SER A 551 23.04 11.06 -21.34
CA SER A 551 23.72 12.05 -22.18
C SER A 551 23.56 13.51 -21.72
N GLY A 552 22.69 13.78 -20.74
CA GLY A 552 22.45 15.15 -20.23
C GLY A 552 21.80 16.12 -21.21
N THR A 553 21.59 15.73 -22.47
CA THR A 553 20.97 16.59 -23.50
C THR A 553 19.46 16.42 -23.51
N GLY A 554 18.73 17.49 -23.22
CA GLY A 554 17.27 17.49 -23.26
C GLY A 554 16.75 17.18 -24.69
N ARG A 555 15.82 16.25 -24.80
CA ARG A 555 15.15 15.89 -26.04
C ARG A 555 13.66 16.12 -25.89
N SER A 556 13.00 16.57 -26.95
CA SER A 556 11.54 16.67 -26.96
C SER A 556 10.93 15.26 -26.71
N TRP A 557 9.94 15.20 -25.82
CA TRP A 557 9.21 13.97 -25.61
C TRP A 557 8.33 13.67 -26.84
N PRO A 558 8.19 12.41 -27.22
CA PRO A 558 7.26 12.06 -28.27
C PRO A 558 5.85 12.52 -27.88
N ALA A 559 5.14 13.09 -28.85
CA ALA A 559 3.75 13.49 -28.66
C ALA A 559 2.92 12.29 -28.18
N THR A 560 2.21 12.46 -27.09
CA THR A 560 1.32 11.42 -26.56
C THR A 560 -0.08 11.97 -26.50
N ASP A 561 -1.02 11.05 -26.66
CA ASP A 561 -2.45 11.33 -26.48
C ASP A 561 -2.71 11.62 -24.99
N ARG A 562 -2.88 12.87 -24.64
CA ARG A 562 -3.01 13.34 -23.26
C ARG A 562 -4.44 13.80 -22.98
N PRO A 563 -5.00 13.47 -21.80
CA PRO A 563 -6.26 14.06 -21.40
C PRO A 563 -6.07 15.58 -21.24
N ALA A 564 -6.87 16.36 -21.94
CA ALA A 564 -6.94 17.79 -21.67
C ALA A 564 -7.89 18.04 -20.49
N ALA A 565 -7.53 18.93 -19.57
CA ALA A 565 -8.35 19.22 -18.39
C ALA A 565 -9.81 19.56 -18.75
N ARG A 566 -10.01 20.32 -19.83
CA ARG A 566 -11.34 20.66 -20.34
C ARG A 566 -12.20 19.43 -20.67
N PHE A 567 -11.61 18.41 -21.33
CA PHE A 567 -12.36 17.19 -21.68
C PHE A 567 -12.64 16.34 -20.44
N THR A 568 -11.75 16.33 -19.46
CA THR A 568 -11.98 15.63 -18.19
C THR A 568 -13.13 16.27 -17.43
N VAL A 569 -13.17 17.62 -17.36
CA VAL A 569 -14.28 18.36 -16.75
C VAL A 569 -15.57 18.17 -17.54
N ILE A 570 -15.52 18.27 -18.88
CA ILE A 570 -16.70 18.06 -19.75
C ILE A 570 -17.25 16.65 -19.55
N ALA A 571 -16.41 15.62 -19.49
CA ALA A 571 -16.86 14.25 -19.22
C ALA A 571 -17.59 14.15 -17.88
N GLY A 572 -17.06 14.79 -16.84
CA GLY A 572 -17.72 14.90 -15.54
C GLY A 572 -19.07 15.65 -15.60
N LEU A 573 -19.09 16.79 -16.28
CA LEU A 573 -20.33 17.56 -16.45
C LEU A 573 -21.40 16.81 -17.24
N LEU A 574 -21.05 16.13 -18.34
CA LEU A 574 -21.99 15.36 -19.14
C LEU A 574 -22.57 14.17 -18.33
N ALA A 575 -21.71 13.41 -17.66
CA ALA A 575 -22.16 12.32 -16.81
C ALA A 575 -23.05 12.87 -15.66
N GLY A 576 -22.63 13.94 -15.04
CA GLY A 576 -23.36 14.61 -13.96
C GLY A 576 -24.71 15.15 -14.41
N THR A 577 -24.80 15.75 -15.61
CA THR A 577 -26.06 16.26 -16.18
C THR A 577 -27.05 15.12 -16.45
N CYS A 578 -26.57 13.98 -16.96
CA CYS A 578 -27.41 12.79 -17.09
C CYS A 578 -27.93 12.32 -15.72
N GLY A 579 -27.06 12.27 -14.70
CA GLY A 579 -27.45 11.95 -13.33
C GLY A 579 -28.44 12.96 -12.75
N ALA A 580 -28.22 14.25 -12.97
CA ALA A 580 -29.13 15.32 -12.56
C ALA A 580 -30.53 15.16 -13.16
N ALA A 581 -30.61 14.85 -14.46
CA ALA A 581 -31.88 14.56 -15.14
C ALA A 581 -32.62 13.37 -14.49
N VAL A 582 -31.90 12.28 -14.20
CA VAL A 582 -32.46 11.09 -13.53
C VAL A 582 -32.96 11.47 -12.12
N ILE A 583 -32.18 12.17 -11.31
CA ILE A 583 -32.57 12.64 -9.97
C ILE A 583 -33.82 13.54 -10.06
N ALA A 584 -33.85 14.47 -11.01
CA ALA A 584 -34.97 15.36 -11.21
C ALA A 584 -36.26 14.61 -11.57
N VAL A 585 -36.19 13.64 -12.48
CA VAL A 585 -37.33 12.79 -12.84
C VAL A 585 -37.84 11.98 -11.64
N PHE A 586 -36.94 11.33 -10.91
CA PHE A 586 -37.32 10.57 -9.71
C PHE A 586 -37.95 11.47 -8.64
N ARG A 587 -37.38 12.65 -8.41
CA ARG A 587 -37.91 13.61 -7.44
C ARG A 587 -39.30 14.12 -7.84
N ALA A 588 -39.51 14.40 -9.14
CA ALA A 588 -40.81 14.83 -9.66
C ALA A 588 -41.88 13.72 -9.54
N LEU A 589 -41.54 12.48 -9.87
CA LEU A 589 -42.45 11.33 -9.80
C LEU A 589 -42.77 10.92 -8.36
N ALA A 590 -41.81 11.05 -7.42
CA ALA A 590 -41.98 10.62 -6.05
C ALA A 590 -42.87 11.54 -5.20
N GLY A 591 -43.20 12.74 -5.67
CA GLY A 591 -44.01 13.71 -4.94
C GLY A 591 -43.33 14.23 -3.65
N ALA A 592 -44.11 14.77 -2.73
CA ALA A 592 -43.64 15.17 -1.40
C ALA A 592 -43.31 13.92 -0.55
N ALA A 593 -42.34 14.01 0.36
CA ALA A 593 -42.11 12.96 1.35
C ALA A 593 -43.24 13.01 2.41
N ALA A 594 -43.67 11.86 2.88
CA ALA A 594 -44.73 11.77 3.88
C ALA A 594 -44.22 12.16 5.28
N ASP A 595 -42.95 11.89 5.53
CA ASP A 595 -42.26 12.16 6.79
C ASP A 595 -40.76 12.41 6.58
N ASP A 596 -40.07 12.82 7.66
CA ASP A 596 -38.61 13.09 7.61
C ASP A 596 -37.80 11.84 7.33
N ALA A 597 -38.22 10.66 7.75
CA ALA A 597 -37.55 9.40 7.51
C ALA A 597 -37.54 9.06 6.00
N GLN A 598 -38.68 9.24 5.33
CA GLN A 598 -38.80 9.05 3.91
C GLN A 598 -38.01 10.13 3.13
N ALA A 599 -37.96 11.36 3.61
CA ALA A 599 -37.14 12.41 3.02
C ALA A 599 -35.66 12.07 3.08
N ALA A 600 -35.17 11.59 4.22
CA ALA A 600 -33.78 11.12 4.40
C ALA A 600 -33.46 9.91 3.49
N GLN A 601 -34.35 8.92 3.43
CA GLN A 601 -34.18 7.75 2.58
C GLN A 601 -34.04 8.13 1.08
N ARG A 602 -34.87 9.06 0.64
CA ARG A 602 -34.78 9.58 -0.75
C ARG A 602 -33.49 10.32 -0.99
N LEU A 603 -33.05 11.14 -0.03
CA LEU A 603 -31.77 11.85 -0.13
C LEU A 603 -30.60 10.87 -0.27
N TYR A 604 -30.56 9.81 0.55
CA TYR A 604 -29.53 8.78 0.47
C TYR A 604 -29.50 8.11 -0.93
N SER A 605 -30.69 7.84 -1.48
CA SER A 605 -30.80 7.27 -2.85
C SER A 605 -30.16 8.18 -3.90
N TYR A 606 -30.40 9.49 -3.81
CA TYR A 606 -29.81 10.47 -4.71
C TYR A 606 -28.30 10.60 -4.55
N VAL A 607 -27.78 10.52 -3.32
CA VAL A 607 -26.34 10.52 -3.04
C VAL A 607 -25.67 9.27 -3.61
N PHE A 608 -26.30 8.08 -3.49
CA PHE A 608 -25.79 6.85 -4.09
C PHE A 608 -25.79 6.92 -5.63
N LEU A 609 -26.85 7.50 -6.21
CA LEU A 609 -26.90 7.71 -7.66
C LEU A 609 -25.78 8.65 -8.11
N ALA A 610 -25.49 9.73 -7.36
CA ALA A 610 -24.37 10.62 -7.66
C ALA A 610 -23.02 9.88 -7.57
N GLY A 611 -22.85 8.96 -6.61
CA GLY A 611 -21.70 8.07 -6.53
C GLY A 611 -21.56 7.13 -7.75
N ALA A 612 -22.66 6.56 -8.21
CA ALA A 612 -22.68 5.71 -9.42
C ALA A 612 -22.33 6.52 -10.68
N VAL A 613 -22.81 7.75 -10.77
CA VAL A 613 -22.47 8.68 -11.87
C VAL A 613 -20.96 9.04 -11.82
N ALA A 614 -20.39 9.24 -10.65
CA ALA A 614 -18.95 9.44 -10.49
C ALA A 614 -18.15 8.22 -10.96
N ALA A 615 -18.60 7.01 -10.63
CA ALA A 615 -17.99 5.77 -11.11
C ALA A 615 -18.07 5.66 -12.65
N ALA A 616 -19.21 5.98 -13.26
CA ALA A 616 -19.39 6.00 -14.72
C ALA A 616 -18.47 7.01 -15.40
N ALA A 617 -18.36 8.24 -14.86
CA ALA A 617 -17.42 9.24 -15.34
C ALA A 617 -15.98 8.76 -15.29
N THR A 618 -15.59 8.07 -14.20
CA THR A 618 -14.27 7.47 -14.02
C THR A 618 -13.95 6.44 -15.10
N ILE A 619 -14.86 5.48 -15.32
CA ILE A 619 -14.71 4.45 -16.35
C ILE A 619 -14.61 5.09 -17.75
N THR A 620 -15.44 6.10 -18.02
CA THR A 620 -15.42 6.83 -19.30
C THR A 620 -14.05 7.44 -19.55
N VAL A 621 -13.53 8.21 -18.60
CA VAL A 621 -12.23 8.91 -18.75
C VAL A 621 -11.08 7.91 -18.90
N GLU A 622 -11.07 6.81 -18.14
CA GLU A 622 -10.04 5.76 -18.27
C GLU A 622 -10.12 5.04 -19.63
N CYS A 623 -11.33 4.81 -20.16
CA CYS A 623 -11.50 4.17 -21.45
C CYS A 623 -11.03 5.04 -22.62
N PHE A 624 -11.17 6.36 -22.52
CA PHE A 624 -10.67 7.28 -23.56
C PHE A 624 -9.14 7.46 -23.50
N TRP A 625 -8.57 7.47 -22.30
CA TRP A 625 -7.13 7.64 -22.07
C TRP A 625 -6.57 6.54 -21.15
N PRO A 626 -6.43 5.31 -21.68
CA PRO A 626 -5.99 4.18 -20.85
C PRO A 626 -4.67 4.46 -20.11
N GLY A 627 -4.70 4.35 -18.80
CA GLY A 627 -3.60 4.65 -17.88
C GLY A 627 -3.71 6.06 -17.30
N ARG A 628 -3.55 7.11 -18.08
CA ARG A 628 -3.65 8.52 -17.65
C ARG A 628 -5.04 8.89 -17.18
N GLY A 629 -6.06 8.28 -17.77
CA GLY A 629 -7.45 8.49 -17.42
C GLY A 629 -7.75 8.16 -15.97
N ALA A 630 -7.11 7.14 -15.40
CA ALA A 630 -7.29 6.78 -14.00
C ALA A 630 -6.86 7.92 -13.04
N GLY A 631 -5.77 8.62 -13.38
CA GLY A 631 -5.36 9.82 -12.63
C GLY A 631 -6.27 11.02 -12.90
N ALA A 632 -6.66 11.23 -14.16
CA ALA A 632 -7.54 12.33 -14.55
C ALA A 632 -8.98 12.16 -13.99
N ALA A 633 -9.41 10.96 -13.70
CA ALA A 633 -10.70 10.66 -13.09
C ALA A 633 -10.87 11.29 -11.70
N LEU A 634 -9.77 11.59 -10.98
CA LEU A 634 -9.83 12.37 -9.73
C LEU A 634 -10.45 13.77 -9.91
N ILE A 635 -10.49 14.27 -11.15
CA ILE A 635 -11.16 15.54 -11.49
C ILE A 635 -12.61 15.25 -11.91
N SER A 636 -12.82 14.28 -12.82
CA SER A 636 -14.15 14.05 -13.41
C SER A 636 -15.16 13.47 -12.43
N ALA A 637 -14.73 12.62 -11.51
CA ALA A 637 -15.62 11.97 -10.55
C ALA A 637 -16.32 12.96 -9.58
N PRO A 638 -15.61 13.84 -8.85
CA PRO A 638 -16.27 14.82 -7.99
C PRO A 638 -17.10 15.84 -8.80
N VAL A 639 -16.64 16.24 -10.00
CA VAL A 639 -17.43 17.12 -10.89
C VAL A 639 -18.75 16.44 -11.27
N ALA A 640 -18.73 15.17 -11.65
CA ALA A 640 -19.91 14.41 -12.01
C ALA A 640 -20.89 14.28 -10.83
N ALA A 641 -20.37 13.94 -9.65
CA ALA A 641 -21.18 13.76 -8.47
C ALA A 641 -21.87 15.06 -8.01
N VAL A 642 -21.14 16.17 -7.96
CA VAL A 642 -21.69 17.48 -7.60
C VAL A 642 -22.70 17.95 -8.65
N THR A 643 -22.43 17.77 -9.94
CA THR A 643 -23.37 18.14 -11.00
C THR A 643 -24.64 17.33 -10.94
N ALA A 644 -24.57 16.04 -10.62
CA ALA A 644 -25.73 15.18 -10.44
C ALA A 644 -26.61 15.68 -9.28
N MET A 645 -26.03 16.02 -8.14
CA MET A 645 -26.78 16.54 -7.00
C MET A 645 -27.31 17.96 -7.20
N ALA A 646 -26.69 18.78 -8.06
CA ALA A 646 -27.23 20.06 -8.44
C ALA A 646 -28.63 19.93 -9.10
N GLY A 647 -28.90 18.80 -9.76
CA GLY A 647 -30.23 18.48 -10.27
C GLY A 647 -31.30 18.44 -9.19
N LEU A 648 -30.99 17.92 -7.98
CA LEU A 648 -31.91 17.94 -6.85
C LEU A 648 -32.21 19.37 -6.38
N VAL A 649 -31.20 20.21 -6.34
CA VAL A 649 -31.36 21.63 -5.97
C VAL A 649 -32.28 22.35 -6.94
N VAL A 650 -32.02 22.19 -8.24
CA VAL A 650 -32.82 22.79 -9.31
C VAL A 650 -34.28 22.33 -9.27
N ILE A 651 -34.53 21.01 -9.20
CA ILE A 651 -35.90 20.50 -9.21
C ILE A 651 -36.67 20.89 -7.95
N ASN A 652 -36.05 20.90 -6.77
CA ASN A 652 -36.69 21.35 -5.55
C ASN A 652 -37.10 22.83 -5.63
N THR A 653 -36.25 23.68 -6.23
CA THR A 653 -36.59 25.09 -6.45
C THR A 653 -37.75 25.24 -7.44
N LEU A 654 -37.77 24.47 -8.52
CA LEU A 654 -38.86 24.48 -9.51
C LEU A 654 -40.18 23.96 -8.95
N LEU A 655 -40.16 23.07 -7.95
CA LEU A 655 -41.34 22.56 -7.27
C LEU A 655 -41.81 23.45 -6.12
N GLY A 656 -41.32 24.66 -6.02
CA GLY A 656 -41.73 25.67 -5.02
C GLY A 656 -41.00 25.60 -3.68
N GLY A 657 -39.92 24.83 -3.58
CA GLY A 657 -39.05 24.82 -2.41
C GLY A 657 -38.23 26.11 -2.29
N THR A 658 -37.88 26.50 -1.08
CA THR A 658 -37.00 27.63 -0.84
C THR A 658 -35.54 27.25 -1.07
N LEU A 659 -34.86 27.96 -1.94
CA LEU A 659 -33.43 27.81 -2.13
C LEU A 659 -32.69 28.57 -1.03
N THR A 660 -32.19 27.85 -0.02
CA THR A 660 -31.29 28.44 0.97
C THR A 660 -29.84 28.07 0.60
N TRP A 661 -28.90 28.97 0.88
CA TRP A 661 -27.48 28.70 0.64
C TRP A 661 -26.98 27.49 1.47
N THR A 662 -27.49 27.36 2.69
CA THR A 662 -27.19 26.21 3.57
C THR A 662 -27.62 24.88 2.93
N PHE A 663 -28.84 24.82 2.39
CA PHE A 663 -29.33 23.62 1.69
C PHE A 663 -28.46 23.29 0.46
N ALA A 664 -28.15 24.27 -0.37
CA ALA A 664 -27.31 24.07 -1.56
C ALA A 664 -25.90 23.62 -1.19
N TYR A 665 -25.33 24.17 -0.11
CA TYR A 665 -24.02 23.79 0.40
C TYR A 665 -24.03 22.35 0.96
N ASP A 666 -25.00 21.99 1.78
CA ASP A 666 -25.10 20.67 2.37
C ASP A 666 -25.32 19.58 1.33
N ILE A 667 -26.20 19.81 0.37
CA ILE A 667 -26.41 18.90 -0.76
C ILE A 667 -25.17 18.78 -1.63
N GLY A 668 -24.45 19.88 -1.89
CA GLY A 668 -23.27 19.90 -2.75
C GLY A 668 -22.05 19.21 -2.16
N ARG A 669 -21.87 19.21 -0.84
CA ARG A 669 -20.70 18.59 -0.18
C ARG A 669 -20.83 17.07 -0.01
N GLN A 670 -22.05 16.55 0.15
CA GLN A 670 -22.31 15.13 0.42
C GLN A 670 -21.68 14.19 -0.62
N PRO A 671 -21.81 14.42 -1.94
CA PRO A 671 -21.31 13.47 -2.93
C PRO A 671 -19.80 13.54 -3.16
N ILE A 672 -19.10 14.60 -2.71
CA ILE A 672 -17.67 14.81 -3.01
C ILE A 672 -16.81 13.71 -2.40
N GLY A 673 -16.99 13.39 -1.12
CA GLY A 673 -16.24 12.33 -0.46
C GLY A 673 -16.63 10.94 -0.99
N LEU A 674 -17.91 10.72 -1.29
CA LEU A 674 -18.40 9.47 -1.87
C LEU A 674 -17.82 9.27 -3.29
N ALA A 675 -17.60 10.33 -4.06
CA ALA A 675 -16.99 10.26 -5.38
C ALA A 675 -15.61 9.60 -5.35
N LEU A 676 -14.80 9.84 -4.32
CA LEU A 676 -13.48 9.22 -4.16
C LEU A 676 -13.60 7.70 -3.99
N LEU A 677 -14.51 7.24 -3.13
CA LEU A 677 -14.72 5.81 -2.91
C LEU A 677 -15.30 5.13 -4.16
N SER A 678 -16.34 5.72 -4.77
CA SER A 678 -16.96 5.22 -5.99
C SER A 678 -15.95 5.12 -7.14
N GLN A 679 -15.08 6.11 -7.28
CA GLN A 679 -13.99 6.11 -8.26
C GLN A 679 -13.01 4.96 -8.01
N THR A 680 -12.57 4.74 -6.77
CA THR A 680 -11.63 3.67 -6.47
C THR A 680 -12.23 2.30 -6.72
N PHE A 681 -13.50 2.08 -6.37
CA PHE A 681 -14.22 0.86 -6.77
C PHE A 681 -14.32 0.68 -8.28
N ALA A 682 -14.67 1.73 -9.02
CA ALA A 682 -14.71 1.68 -10.49
C ALA A 682 -13.34 1.33 -11.10
N LEU A 683 -12.27 1.92 -10.59
CA LEU A 683 -10.90 1.64 -11.03
C LEU A 683 -10.43 0.23 -10.66
N SER A 684 -10.92 -0.36 -9.57
CA SER A 684 -10.60 -1.74 -9.22
C SER A 684 -11.13 -2.74 -10.25
N ILE A 685 -12.32 -2.48 -10.81
CA ILE A 685 -12.89 -3.28 -11.90
C ILE A 685 -12.01 -3.17 -13.16
N VAL A 686 -11.54 -1.95 -13.46
CA VAL A 686 -10.73 -1.69 -14.66
C VAL A 686 -9.28 -2.16 -14.51
N ALA A 687 -8.81 -2.47 -13.29
CA ALA A 687 -7.44 -2.84 -13.00
C ALA A 687 -6.92 -4.02 -13.84
N PHE A 688 -7.78 -4.99 -14.06
CA PHE A 688 -7.44 -6.27 -14.70
C PHE A 688 -7.88 -6.34 -16.16
N LEU A 689 -8.50 -5.27 -16.71
CA LEU A 689 -8.94 -5.24 -18.09
C LEU A 689 -7.76 -4.99 -19.06
N PRO A 690 -7.77 -5.62 -20.26
CA PRO A 690 -6.75 -5.41 -21.28
C PRO A 690 -6.76 -3.97 -21.82
N ARG A 691 -5.60 -3.37 -22.02
CA ARG A 691 -5.41 -1.97 -22.43
C ARG A 691 -5.59 -1.68 -23.92
N GLY A 692 -6.10 -2.61 -24.71
CA GLY A 692 -6.35 -2.38 -26.15
C GLY A 692 -7.37 -1.27 -26.37
N ARG A 693 -7.01 -0.21 -27.11
CA ARG A 693 -7.86 0.99 -27.30
C ARG A 693 -9.29 0.68 -27.77
N ARG A 694 -9.46 -0.26 -28.72
CA ARG A 694 -10.79 -0.65 -29.23
C ARG A 694 -11.57 -1.50 -28.24
N THR A 695 -10.90 -2.46 -27.61
CA THR A 695 -11.48 -3.37 -26.61
C THR A 695 -11.86 -2.59 -25.36
N SER A 696 -10.99 -1.69 -24.87
CA SER A 696 -11.23 -0.84 -23.72
C SER A 696 -12.46 0.07 -23.91
N ARG A 697 -12.64 0.69 -25.08
CA ARG A 697 -13.80 1.53 -25.37
C ARG A 697 -15.12 0.75 -25.37
N ARG A 698 -15.15 -0.48 -25.95
CA ARG A 698 -16.36 -1.33 -25.97
C ARG A 698 -16.74 -1.80 -24.57
N ILE A 699 -15.76 -2.26 -23.78
CA ILE A 699 -15.98 -2.69 -22.39
C ILE A 699 -16.41 -1.51 -21.53
N GLY A 700 -15.81 -0.32 -21.72
CA GLY A 700 -16.19 0.89 -21.01
C GLY A 700 -17.63 1.31 -21.26
N LEU A 701 -18.08 1.29 -22.52
CA LEU A 701 -19.46 1.56 -22.86
C LEU A 701 -20.42 0.55 -22.22
N ALA A 702 -20.10 -0.75 -22.30
CA ALA A 702 -20.90 -1.77 -21.64
C ALA A 702 -20.94 -1.58 -20.10
N ALA A 703 -19.79 -1.28 -19.48
CA ALA A 703 -19.70 -1.02 -18.04
C ALA A 703 -20.50 0.22 -17.62
N ILE A 704 -20.48 1.30 -18.41
CA ILE A 704 -21.29 2.49 -18.17
C ILE A 704 -22.78 2.15 -18.22
N VAL A 705 -23.20 1.40 -19.22
CA VAL A 705 -24.61 0.96 -19.36
C VAL A 705 -25.01 0.10 -18.16
N VAL A 706 -24.17 -0.87 -17.76
CA VAL A 706 -24.44 -1.73 -16.60
C VAL A 706 -24.51 -0.92 -15.30
N VAL A 707 -23.54 -0.03 -15.06
CA VAL A 707 -23.52 0.82 -13.85
C VAL A 707 -24.73 1.77 -13.83
N ALA A 708 -25.06 2.38 -14.96
CA ALA A 708 -26.23 3.25 -15.05
C ALA A 708 -27.53 2.47 -14.82
N THR A 709 -27.67 1.27 -15.43
CA THR A 709 -28.84 0.40 -15.22
C THR A 709 -28.98 -0.05 -13.78
N LEU A 710 -27.89 -0.51 -13.16
CA LEU A 710 -27.88 -0.92 -11.75
C LEU A 710 -28.19 0.24 -10.82
N ALA A 711 -27.66 1.43 -11.09
CA ALA A 711 -27.95 2.63 -10.31
C ALA A 711 -29.42 3.05 -10.42
N ILE A 712 -30.00 2.98 -11.62
CA ILE A 712 -31.42 3.25 -11.85
C ILE A 712 -32.31 2.21 -11.13
N LEU A 713 -31.96 0.92 -11.25
CA LEU A 713 -32.67 -0.15 -10.55
C LEU A 713 -32.57 -0.02 -9.03
N ALA A 714 -31.38 0.27 -8.50
CA ALA A 714 -31.19 0.49 -7.08
C ALA A 714 -31.96 1.72 -6.57
N ALA A 715 -31.93 2.83 -7.30
CA ALA A 715 -32.69 4.03 -6.96
C ALA A 715 -34.20 3.77 -7.01
N SER A 716 -34.71 3.06 -8.03
CA SER A 716 -36.12 2.71 -8.13
C SER A 716 -36.54 1.73 -7.02
N ALA A 717 -35.72 0.73 -6.70
CA ALA A 717 -35.99 -0.19 -5.58
C ALA A 717 -36.05 0.53 -4.24
N VAL A 718 -35.14 1.48 -3.97
CA VAL A 718 -35.14 2.27 -2.75
C VAL A 718 -36.33 3.24 -2.67
N ILE A 719 -36.75 3.81 -3.80
CA ILE A 719 -37.91 4.71 -3.86
C ILE A 719 -39.22 3.95 -3.65
N THR A 720 -39.32 2.73 -4.18
CA THR A 720 -40.51 1.88 -4.09
C THR A 720 -40.59 1.06 -2.82
N ALA A 721 -39.48 0.72 -2.22
CA ALA A 721 -39.44 -0.02 -0.96
C ALA A 721 -39.77 0.90 0.23
N ARG A 722 -41.01 0.88 0.66
CA ARG A 722 -41.45 1.64 1.85
C ARG A 722 -40.71 1.29 3.14
N ASP A 723 -39.97 0.16 3.18
CA ASP A 723 -39.57 -0.47 4.45
C ASP A 723 -38.10 -0.89 4.58
N VAL A 724 -37.16 -0.55 3.66
CA VAL A 724 -35.92 -1.33 3.61
C VAL A 724 -34.69 -0.70 4.27
N LEU A 725 -34.54 0.60 4.38
CA LEU A 725 -33.30 1.21 4.89
C LEU A 725 -33.41 1.97 6.22
N VAL A 726 -34.50 2.67 6.44
CA VAL A 726 -34.72 3.45 7.67
C VAL A 726 -35.20 2.61 8.85
N PRO A 727 -36.03 1.58 8.68
CA PRO A 727 -36.49 0.76 9.78
C PRO A 727 -35.40 -0.05 10.46
N ILE A 728 -34.30 -0.39 9.77
CA ILE A 728 -33.23 -1.21 10.37
C ILE A 728 -32.42 -0.37 11.36
N ALA A 729 -32.11 0.88 11.06
CA ALA A 729 -31.42 1.76 11.97
C ALA A 729 -32.37 2.30 13.05
N ALA A 730 -33.59 2.74 12.69
CA ALA A 730 -34.57 3.26 13.64
C ALA A 730 -35.22 2.15 14.49
N LYS A 731 -35.52 0.96 13.96
CA LYS A 731 -35.98 -0.17 14.77
C LYS A 731 -34.89 -0.77 15.64
N SER A 732 -33.64 -0.80 15.20
CA SER A 732 -32.52 -1.21 16.05
C SER A 732 -32.26 -0.19 17.18
N ILE A 733 -32.54 1.07 16.95
CA ILE A 733 -32.41 2.14 17.93
C ILE A 733 -33.72 2.30 18.78
N ALA A 734 -34.91 2.15 18.17
CA ALA A 734 -36.18 2.38 18.82
C ALA A 734 -36.86 1.13 19.37
N SER A 735 -36.54 -0.06 18.89
CA SER A 735 -37.27 -1.27 19.29
C SER A 735 -36.62 -2.07 20.39
N GLY A 736 -35.49 -1.65 20.98
CA GLY A 736 -34.95 -2.31 22.20
C GLY A 736 -35.28 -3.81 22.43
N GLU A 737 -35.95 -4.48 21.49
CA GLU A 737 -36.25 -5.90 21.60
C GLU A 737 -34.96 -6.68 21.43
N PRO A 738 -34.46 -7.27 22.54
CA PRO A 738 -33.40 -8.24 22.43
C PRO A 738 -33.94 -9.35 21.53
N ARG A 739 -33.31 -9.55 20.36
CA ARG A 739 -33.53 -10.77 19.57
C ARG A 739 -33.30 -11.94 20.51
N PRO A 740 -34.25 -12.87 20.70
CA PRO A 740 -33.98 -14.07 21.44
C PRO A 740 -32.74 -14.72 20.80
N LEU A 741 -31.74 -14.95 21.63
CA LEU A 741 -30.55 -15.69 21.23
C LEU A 741 -31.06 -17.06 20.80
N ASP A 742 -30.82 -17.43 19.54
CA ASP A 742 -31.02 -18.82 19.10
C ASP A 742 -30.23 -19.69 20.05
N GLU A 743 -30.95 -20.57 20.76
CA GLU A 743 -30.43 -21.42 21.82
C GLU A 743 -29.40 -22.45 21.34
N ASP A 744 -29.13 -22.52 20.05
CA ASP A 744 -28.29 -23.55 19.41
C ASP A 744 -26.79 -23.23 19.35
N VAL A 745 -26.31 -22.09 19.86
CA VAL A 745 -24.86 -21.83 19.94
C VAL A 745 -24.32 -22.42 21.25
N ALA A 746 -23.99 -23.69 21.20
CA ALA A 746 -23.49 -24.50 22.31
C ALA A 746 -22.06 -24.18 22.75
N CYS A 747 -21.79 -22.94 23.17
CA CYS A 747 -20.57 -22.63 23.89
C CYS A 747 -20.90 -21.80 25.12
N GLY A 748 -20.75 -22.38 26.32
CA GLY A 748 -21.12 -21.73 27.59
C GLY A 748 -20.43 -20.39 27.83
N SER A 749 -19.20 -20.22 27.35
CA SER A 749 -18.47 -18.96 27.42
C SER A 749 -18.82 -17.98 26.30
N CYS A 750 -19.29 -18.48 25.13
CA CYS A 750 -19.65 -17.64 23.99
C CYS A 750 -20.99 -16.94 24.17
N ARG A 751 -21.89 -17.49 24.99
CA ARG A 751 -23.20 -16.88 25.29
C ARG A 751 -23.08 -15.50 25.95
N VAL A 752 -22.03 -15.27 26.71
CA VAL A 752 -21.86 -14.03 27.47
C VAL A 752 -21.10 -12.98 26.65
N ILE A 753 -20.14 -13.39 25.82
CA ILE A 753 -19.30 -12.45 25.05
C ILE A 753 -19.92 -12.08 23.70
N GLY A 754 -20.55 -13.03 23.02
CA GLY A 754 -21.12 -12.80 21.69
C GLY A 754 -22.21 -11.74 21.67
N PRO A 755 -23.20 -11.77 22.54
CA PRO A 755 -24.22 -10.71 22.59
C PRO A 755 -23.68 -9.39 23.07
N VAL A 756 -22.79 -9.43 24.05
CA VAL A 756 -22.27 -8.22 24.70
C VAL A 756 -21.29 -7.48 23.79
N THR A 757 -20.31 -8.15 23.23
CA THR A 757 -19.42 -7.52 22.26
C THR A 757 -20.18 -7.17 20.98
N GLY A 758 -21.08 -8.02 20.52
CA GLY A 758 -21.93 -7.75 19.36
C GLY A 758 -22.82 -6.53 19.57
N HIS A 759 -23.50 -6.38 20.72
CA HIS A 759 -24.37 -5.23 20.98
C HIS A 759 -23.60 -3.96 21.32
N ALA A 760 -22.65 -4.03 22.24
CA ALA A 760 -21.79 -2.87 22.51
C ALA A 760 -21.25 -2.30 21.19
N ASN A 761 -20.74 -3.15 20.36
CA ASN A 761 -20.22 -2.78 19.10
C ASN A 761 -21.27 -2.34 18.07
N ARG A 762 -22.49 -2.86 18.06
CA ARG A 762 -23.55 -2.44 17.13
C ARG A 762 -24.14 -1.06 17.45
N GLN A 763 -23.99 -0.57 18.65
CA GLN A 763 -24.55 0.71 19.08
C GLN A 763 -23.57 1.90 18.96
N TYR A 764 -22.25 1.64 18.80
CA TYR A 764 -21.22 2.67 19.03
C TYR A 764 -20.44 3.11 17.79
N TRP A 765 -20.84 2.68 16.62
CA TRP A 765 -20.22 3.04 15.37
C TRP A 765 -21.23 3.58 14.39
#